data_f0ad85b53edab95a43cf2ade6832b862
#
_entry.id   f0ad85b53edab95a43cf2ade6832b862
#
_cell.length_a   1.000
_cell.length_b   1.000
_cell.length_c   1.000
_cell.angle_alpha   90.00
_cell.angle_beta   90.00
_cell.angle_gamma   90.00
#
_symmetry.space_group_name_H-M   'P 1'
#
loop_
_entity.id
_entity.type
_entity.pdbx_description
1 polymer ?
#
loop_
_entity_poly.entity_id
_entity_poly.type
_entity_poly.pdbx_seq_one_letter_code
_entity_poly.pdbx_strand_id
1 'polypeptide(L)'
;MCLVILNKSIIIFPKHFYICHINLKHKHIHIMAMKKRCLSILALSTLSSLAWADIDVSDLYLQNAGFDDESHFDYHISEEGNVAQEILPIYGWNKDFSVDYTVCGIYEFGTSKTFNTYGKVPSAGYDNSKGGCLALSTGWDQEMKFYQTVTLPAGDYKLQTAYFNGSNSNNGYSLLGWIPENGNAKISSMSSFPSDQWKIDEVSFSLSKETTGRIQIGFKAVANGSANSAKVVSDYVKLYVVGSESTEYLSAELSKRVDAAYGLLAMRMNATHYKNLKSATDEAELWISSPSAQNLSSIVSNLRKATEAAQTSVDLYIQLADLIAEAEPAAQDDAEIAEALKKANKVYAEDSYSIADVNETISKMEELILYYKTSHASGPVPTVTTDPRHARGATMAFGRASFSGDGIVEKGFCWGKKNNPTIRDNRSTKSFSNNGNIYVIEGMTPSTFYYIRPYAITNQDVVGYGKTIKICTLPMGEITWTYNNGGSAEENGRINSAVKDAVDIWNNLTSIKGINMTVNYGASTQTADCSYGGWMRVGPNASYQRTGTIQHEMAHAVGVGTTDTWYNSSIYRENTSTGFWLGERTDQILAFLENDNNAHLKGDKTHFWPYGINGAHEDDGTRMLYYANALIVQALGEDNLPPVSGAFASPAYTFIQDDNEYYYILSADDVNSMLKSNGDALQLAKNDWKTVLKDNSYAWIVKFNPSTQYYEFKNVESEKDLSFNRSSVQLSNNDNFGIQMLGSRQNVVTNDFNLKSYWLTFENGTNKPNSLTSSYNGVTASVFDHQNSASKQRWVILSRQEVKALAGDLSETENYDADNSSLIIYSVNEGITVESTDKGEWIHIYDISGRIVKKFYMQAGMKVCVPVNRGVYIVNGKMVMVK
;
A
#
# COMPACT_ATOMS: atom_id res chain seq x y z
N MET A 1 43.14 12.94 -23.39
CA MET A 1 43.21 11.98 -24.54
C MET A 1 44.47 11.13 -24.31
N CYS A 2 44.33 9.96 -23.72
CA CYS A 2 45.44 9.01 -23.58
C CYS A 2 45.23 7.89 -24.59
N LEU A 3 46.24 7.64 -25.37
CA LEU A 3 46.28 6.61 -26.39
C LEU A 3 46.93 5.36 -25.79
N VAL A 4 46.25 4.25 -25.72
CA VAL A 4 46.83 2.95 -25.36
C VAL A 4 46.71 2.04 -26.58
N ILE A 5 47.85 1.64 -27.10
CA ILE A 5 47.91 0.70 -28.25
C ILE A 5 48.17 -0.68 -27.66
N LEU A 6 47.19 -1.57 -27.82
CA LEU A 6 47.34 -3.01 -27.62
C LEU A 6 46.85 -3.72 -28.89
N ASN A 7 47.77 -4.36 -29.58
CA ASN A 7 47.53 -5.26 -30.70
C ASN A 7 46.48 -4.86 -31.74
N LYS A 8 46.79 -3.86 -32.57
CA LYS A 8 46.10 -3.56 -33.85
C LYS A 8 44.63 -3.16 -33.84
N SER A 9 44.09 -2.68 -32.71
CA SER A 9 42.78 -2.04 -32.70
C SER A 9 42.77 -0.77 -31.89
N ILE A 10 42.25 0.33 -32.47
CA ILE A 10 42.12 1.65 -31.83
C ILE A 10 40.70 1.72 -31.24
N ILE A 11 40.61 1.86 -29.93
CA ILE A 11 39.33 2.09 -29.26
C ILE A 11 39.36 3.52 -28.72
N ILE A 12 38.35 4.33 -29.05
CA ILE A 12 38.18 5.71 -28.64
C ILE A 12 37.09 5.72 -27.56
N PHE A 13 37.43 6.16 -26.35
CA PHE A 13 36.45 6.38 -25.25
C PHE A 13 36.12 7.87 -25.09
N PRO A 14 34.85 8.24 -24.82
CA PRO A 14 34.47 9.61 -24.49
C PRO A 14 34.94 10.02 -23.08
N LYS A 15 35.09 11.31 -22.90
CA LYS A 15 35.64 11.97 -21.69
C LYS A 15 34.69 11.81 -20.52
N HIS A 16 35.08 11.01 -19.56
CA HIS A 16 34.90 11.21 -18.10
C HIS A 16 35.70 10.09 -17.42
N PHE A 17 36.84 10.39 -16.90
CA PHE A 17 37.63 9.47 -16.08
C PHE A 17 37.68 9.98 -14.65
N TYR A 18 37.11 9.20 -13.74
CA TYR A 18 37.53 9.24 -12.33
C TYR A 18 38.76 8.38 -12.16
N ILE A 19 39.78 8.97 -11.49
CA ILE A 19 41.02 8.26 -11.19
C ILE A 19 40.77 7.35 -10.01
N CYS A 20 40.57 6.06 -10.31
CA CYS A 20 40.58 5.03 -9.28
C CYS A 20 42.02 4.67 -8.95
N HIS A 21 42.44 4.87 -7.72
CA HIS A 21 43.76 4.40 -7.22
C HIS A 21 43.71 2.87 -7.14
N ILE A 22 44.12 2.19 -8.20
CA ILE A 22 44.25 0.73 -8.21
C ILE A 22 45.49 0.35 -7.39
N ASN A 23 45.27 -0.33 -6.27
CA ASN A 23 46.35 -0.82 -5.39
C ASN A 23 47.15 -1.89 -6.14
N LEU A 24 48.38 -1.62 -6.47
CA LEU A 24 49.28 -2.44 -7.29
C LEU A 24 49.54 -3.88 -6.79
N LYS A 25 49.14 -4.19 -5.54
CA LYS A 25 49.24 -5.55 -4.97
C LYS A 25 48.32 -6.56 -5.65
N HIS A 26 47.18 -6.17 -6.21
CA HIS A 26 46.23 -7.10 -6.82
C HIS A 26 46.62 -7.50 -8.27
N LYS A 27 47.38 -6.70 -8.99
CA LYS A 27 47.87 -7.08 -10.33
C LYS A 27 48.78 -8.30 -10.35
N HIS A 28 49.53 -8.53 -9.28
CA HIS A 28 50.45 -9.68 -9.18
C HIS A 28 49.73 -11.00 -8.95
N ILE A 29 48.62 -10.99 -8.22
CA ILE A 29 47.79 -12.16 -7.97
C ILE A 29 47.07 -12.63 -9.24
N HIS A 30 46.57 -11.67 -10.00
CA HIS A 30 45.87 -11.98 -11.26
C HIS A 30 46.78 -12.59 -12.34
N ILE A 31 48.02 -12.14 -12.43
CA ILE A 31 49.03 -12.68 -13.37
C ILE A 31 49.52 -14.07 -12.90
N MET A 32 49.58 -14.35 -11.58
CA MET A 32 49.90 -15.70 -11.07
C MET A 32 48.76 -16.69 -11.28
N ALA A 33 47.50 -16.26 -11.16
CA ALA A 33 46.34 -17.10 -11.46
C ALA A 33 46.27 -17.50 -12.94
N MET A 34 46.50 -16.53 -13.86
CA MET A 34 46.57 -16.82 -15.30
C MET A 34 47.73 -17.77 -15.65
N LYS A 35 48.91 -17.65 -15.03
CA LYS A 35 50.03 -18.56 -15.30
C LYS A 35 49.79 -19.98 -14.78
N LYS A 36 49.09 -20.12 -13.64
CA LYS A 36 48.70 -21.46 -13.13
C LYS A 36 47.63 -22.12 -14.02
N ARG A 37 46.72 -21.37 -14.58
CA ARG A 37 45.67 -21.86 -15.50
C ARG A 37 46.24 -22.43 -16.80
N CYS A 38 47.25 -21.84 -17.37
CA CYS A 38 47.90 -22.38 -18.60
C CYS A 38 48.61 -23.71 -18.34
N LEU A 39 49.03 -24.01 -17.08
CA LEU A 39 49.63 -25.33 -16.78
C LEU A 39 48.56 -26.41 -16.49
N SER A 40 47.37 -26.03 -15.98
CA SER A 40 46.29 -26.95 -15.69
C SER A 40 45.59 -27.49 -16.95
N ILE A 41 45.52 -26.71 -18.00
CA ILE A 41 44.94 -27.10 -19.29
C ILE A 41 45.83 -28.16 -20.00
N LEU A 42 47.15 -28.16 -19.77
CA LEU A 42 48.06 -29.20 -20.28
C LEU A 42 48.04 -30.52 -19.51
N ALA A 43 47.55 -30.54 -18.29
CA ALA A 43 47.49 -31.76 -17.47
C ALA A 43 46.20 -32.61 -17.67
N LEU A 44 45.17 -32.01 -18.32
CA LEU A 44 43.90 -32.71 -18.57
C LEU A 44 43.89 -33.69 -19.71
N SER A 45 45.00 -33.78 -20.50
CA SER A 45 45.06 -34.67 -21.69
C SER A 45 45.39 -36.15 -21.37
N THR A 46 45.41 -36.54 -20.07
CA THR A 46 45.78 -37.93 -19.71
C THR A 46 44.77 -38.71 -18.86
N LEU A 47 43.53 -38.22 -18.73
CA LEU A 47 42.49 -38.99 -18.04
C LEU A 47 41.58 -39.71 -19.03
N SER A 48 42.02 -40.81 -19.56
CA SER A 48 41.22 -41.78 -20.29
C SER A 48 40.59 -42.83 -19.35
N SER A 49 39.30 -43.05 -19.57
CA SER A 49 38.47 -44.14 -19.04
C SER A 49 37.81 -43.94 -17.65
N LEU A 50 36.86 -43.00 -17.58
CA LEU A 50 35.76 -43.15 -16.66
C LEU A 50 34.46 -43.36 -17.49
N ALA A 51 33.64 -44.29 -17.02
CA ALA A 51 32.40 -44.65 -17.67
C ALA A 51 31.46 -43.43 -17.86
N TRP A 52 30.96 -43.36 -19.06
CA TRP A 52 30.14 -42.25 -19.58
C TRP A 52 28.76 -42.17 -18.92
N ALA A 53 28.59 -41.32 -17.94
CA ALA A 53 27.28 -41.02 -17.36
C ALA A 53 26.90 -39.60 -17.81
N ASP A 54 25.62 -39.41 -18.10
CA ASP A 54 25.06 -38.07 -18.30
C ASP A 54 25.34 -37.20 -17.10
N ILE A 55 25.80 -35.98 -17.29
CA ILE A 55 26.16 -35.07 -16.21
C ILE A 55 25.08 -34.02 -16.05
N ASP A 56 24.50 -33.94 -14.86
CA ASP A 56 23.51 -32.94 -14.49
C ASP A 56 24.19 -31.55 -14.42
N VAL A 57 23.74 -30.65 -15.30
CA VAL A 57 24.21 -29.26 -15.40
C VAL A 57 23.10 -28.27 -15.09
N SER A 58 22.01 -28.72 -14.50
CA SER A 58 20.86 -27.89 -14.21
C SER A 58 21.24 -26.62 -13.47
N ASP A 59 21.99 -26.73 -12.39
CA ASP A 59 22.42 -25.61 -11.57
C ASP A 59 23.40 -24.64 -12.28
N LEU A 60 23.98 -25.05 -13.40
CA LEU A 60 24.80 -24.17 -14.25
C LEU A 60 23.95 -23.17 -15.05
N TYR A 61 22.75 -23.57 -15.46
CA TYR A 61 21.96 -22.82 -16.41
C TYR A 61 20.59 -22.40 -15.90
N LEU A 62 20.03 -23.10 -14.89
CA LEU A 62 18.69 -22.89 -14.40
C LEU A 62 18.70 -22.36 -12.98
N GLN A 63 17.87 -21.39 -12.70
CA GLN A 63 17.52 -20.96 -11.34
C GLN A 63 16.36 -21.81 -10.86
N ASN A 64 16.38 -22.17 -9.57
CA ASN A 64 15.29 -22.91 -8.94
C ASN A 64 14.79 -24.09 -9.79
N ALA A 65 15.73 -24.90 -10.28
CA ALA A 65 15.45 -26.03 -11.16
C ALA A 65 14.73 -27.18 -10.44
N GLY A 66 14.94 -27.33 -9.14
CA GLY A 66 14.25 -28.29 -8.26
C GLY A 66 12.99 -27.73 -7.60
N PHE A 67 12.67 -26.46 -7.81
CA PHE A 67 11.58 -25.76 -7.09
C PHE A 67 11.72 -25.79 -5.56
N ASP A 68 12.97 -25.90 -5.07
CA ASP A 68 13.34 -26.15 -3.66
C ASP A 68 13.64 -24.86 -2.88
N ASP A 69 13.36 -23.70 -3.41
CA ASP A 69 13.59 -22.45 -2.70
C ASP A 69 12.54 -22.27 -1.59
N GLU A 70 12.90 -22.66 -0.38
CA GLU A 70 12.05 -22.63 0.81
C GLU A 70 11.51 -21.22 1.11
N SER A 71 12.21 -20.16 0.69
CA SER A 71 11.76 -18.79 0.88
C SER A 71 10.54 -18.44 0.02
N HIS A 72 10.19 -19.31 -0.92
CA HIS A 72 9.08 -19.14 -1.87
C HIS A 72 8.04 -20.25 -1.79
N PHE A 73 8.16 -21.19 -0.81
CA PHE A 73 7.12 -22.19 -0.57
C PHE A 73 5.89 -21.57 0.08
N ASP A 74 4.73 -21.95 -0.37
CA ASP A 74 3.44 -21.60 0.23
C ASP A 74 3.19 -20.11 0.50
N TYR A 75 4.17 -19.28 0.23
CA TYR A 75 4.20 -17.89 0.62
C TYR A 75 2.95 -17.13 0.18
N HIS A 76 2.46 -17.45 -1.00
CA HIS A 76 1.31 -16.77 -1.58
C HIS A 76 -0.05 -17.42 -1.24
N ILE A 77 -0.06 -18.67 -0.84
CA ILE A 77 -1.29 -19.41 -0.56
C ILE A 77 -1.75 -19.20 0.87
N SER A 78 -0.82 -18.96 1.79
CA SER A 78 -1.14 -18.74 3.21
C SER A 78 -1.54 -17.33 3.56
N GLU A 79 -1.06 -16.31 2.83
CA GLU A 79 -1.32 -14.91 3.18
C GLU A 79 -2.55 -14.32 2.49
N GLU A 80 -2.94 -14.80 1.33
CA GLU A 80 -4.02 -14.22 0.54
C GLU A 80 -5.28 -15.08 0.41
N GLY A 81 -5.39 -16.15 1.14
CA GLY A 81 -6.60 -16.98 1.27
C GLY A 81 -7.23 -17.39 -0.06
N ASN A 82 -7.44 -18.63 -0.25
CA ASN A 82 -8.23 -19.29 -1.29
C ASN A 82 -8.05 -18.84 -2.75
N VAL A 83 -7.04 -19.35 -3.36
CA VAL A 83 -6.65 -19.08 -4.74
C VAL A 83 -7.40 -19.99 -5.70
N ALA A 84 -8.61 -19.64 -6.07
CA ALA A 84 -9.35 -20.36 -7.11
C ALA A 84 -8.83 -20.07 -8.52
N GLN A 85 -8.03 -19.03 -8.74
CA GLN A 85 -7.62 -18.54 -10.05
C GLN A 85 -6.29 -17.77 -10.06
N GLU A 86 -5.35 -18.05 -9.15
CA GLU A 86 -4.08 -17.33 -9.12
C GLU A 86 -2.98 -18.01 -9.91
N ILE A 87 -2.31 -17.20 -10.69
CA ILE A 87 -1.07 -17.53 -11.37
C ILE A 87 0.04 -16.85 -10.56
N LEU A 88 0.66 -17.61 -9.65
CA LEU A 88 1.74 -17.08 -8.84
C LEU A 88 3.04 -16.99 -9.62
N PRO A 89 3.85 -15.93 -9.39
CA PRO A 89 5.18 -15.87 -9.94
C PRO A 89 6.02 -17.03 -9.40
N ILE A 90 6.66 -17.78 -10.29
CA ILE A 90 7.59 -18.83 -9.92
C ILE A 90 9.00 -18.25 -9.95
N TYR A 91 9.68 -18.24 -8.80
CA TYR A 91 11.02 -17.71 -8.70
C TYR A 91 11.98 -18.36 -9.73
N GLY A 92 12.65 -17.51 -10.49
CA GLY A 92 13.54 -17.92 -11.59
C GLY A 92 12.87 -18.27 -12.91
N TRP A 93 11.54 -18.37 -12.96
CA TRP A 93 10.80 -18.79 -14.16
C TRP A 93 9.87 -17.71 -14.69
N ASN A 94 9.94 -17.45 -16.00
CA ASN A 94 9.05 -16.53 -16.68
C ASN A 94 7.79 -17.24 -17.16
N LYS A 95 6.65 -16.59 -17.01
CA LYS A 95 5.35 -17.08 -17.46
C LYS A 95 5.13 -16.78 -18.96
N ASP A 96 4.65 -17.76 -19.74
CA ASP A 96 4.24 -17.61 -21.15
C ASP A 96 2.83 -18.17 -21.37
N PHE A 97 1.85 -17.59 -20.72
CA PHE A 97 0.43 -17.87 -20.91
C PHE A 97 -0.42 -16.76 -20.28
N SER A 98 -1.65 -16.65 -20.75
CA SER A 98 -2.67 -15.71 -20.22
C SER A 98 -4.01 -16.42 -20.32
N VAL A 99 -4.49 -17.01 -19.24
CA VAL A 99 -5.75 -17.73 -19.23
C VAL A 99 -6.49 -17.57 -17.92
N ASP A 100 -7.80 -17.44 -18.02
CA ASP A 100 -8.71 -17.54 -16.89
C ASP A 100 -8.86 -19.00 -16.46
N TYR A 101 -9.06 -19.27 -15.18
CA TYR A 101 -9.26 -20.60 -14.61
C TYR A 101 -8.02 -21.51 -14.53
N THR A 102 -6.84 -20.94 -14.40
CA THR A 102 -5.60 -21.67 -14.16
C THR A 102 -5.03 -21.37 -12.79
N VAL A 103 -4.39 -22.37 -12.17
CA VAL A 103 -3.69 -22.24 -10.89
C VAL A 103 -2.29 -22.79 -11.04
N CYS A 104 -1.30 -22.08 -10.56
CA CYS A 104 0.07 -22.56 -10.46
C CYS A 104 0.79 -21.96 -9.26
N GLY A 105 1.75 -22.70 -8.73
CA GLY A 105 2.55 -22.24 -7.61
C GLY A 105 3.59 -23.29 -7.22
N ILE A 106 4.46 -22.95 -6.29
CA ILE A 106 5.40 -23.86 -5.65
C ILE A 106 4.78 -24.37 -4.34
N TYR A 107 4.77 -25.69 -4.18
CA TYR A 107 4.23 -26.37 -3.01
C TYR A 107 5.30 -27.28 -2.40
N GLU A 108 5.28 -27.41 -1.09
CA GLU A 108 6.11 -28.35 -0.37
C GLU A 108 5.55 -29.78 -0.46
N PHE A 109 6.42 -30.78 -0.71
CA PHE A 109 6.02 -32.18 -0.67
C PHE A 109 5.52 -32.60 0.70
N GLY A 110 4.47 -33.41 0.72
CA GLY A 110 3.84 -33.83 1.95
C GLY A 110 2.92 -32.79 2.59
N THR A 111 2.72 -31.64 1.95
CA THR A 111 1.71 -30.69 2.39
C THR A 111 0.32 -31.31 2.29
N SER A 112 -0.56 -30.96 3.22
CA SER A 112 -1.98 -31.29 3.12
C SER A 112 -2.76 -30.35 2.20
N LYS A 113 -2.10 -29.33 1.67
CA LYS A 113 -2.72 -28.34 0.78
C LYS A 113 -2.99 -28.92 -0.59
N THR A 114 -4.11 -28.57 -1.17
CA THR A 114 -4.47 -28.92 -2.54
C THR A 114 -4.39 -27.67 -3.42
N PHE A 115 -3.85 -27.79 -4.61
CA PHE A 115 -3.89 -26.74 -5.60
C PHE A 115 -5.14 -26.91 -6.48
N ASN A 116 -5.96 -25.90 -6.55
CA ASN A 116 -7.30 -25.99 -7.12
C ASN A 116 -8.13 -27.08 -6.38
N THR A 117 -9.41 -27.14 -6.59
CA THR A 117 -10.40 -27.89 -5.80
C THR A 117 -10.09 -29.39 -5.60
N TYR A 118 -9.20 -30.00 -6.41
CA TYR A 118 -8.94 -31.46 -6.35
C TYR A 118 -7.50 -31.86 -6.72
N GLY A 119 -6.55 -30.92 -6.83
CA GLY A 119 -5.16 -31.24 -7.16
C GLY A 119 -4.40 -31.69 -5.92
N LYS A 120 -3.87 -32.89 -5.92
CA LYS A 120 -3.06 -33.42 -4.82
C LYS A 120 -1.59 -33.16 -5.05
N VAL A 121 -0.88 -32.78 -4.00
CA VAL A 121 0.59 -32.78 -3.94
C VAL A 121 1.02 -34.11 -3.33
N PRO A 122 1.97 -34.85 -3.93
CA PRO A 122 2.44 -36.13 -3.37
C PRO A 122 3.21 -35.93 -2.06
N SER A 123 3.34 -36.99 -1.28
CA SER A 123 4.02 -36.98 0.03
C SER A 123 5.53 -36.80 -0.07
N ALA A 124 6.12 -37.10 -1.22
CA ALA A 124 7.53 -36.91 -1.53
C ALA A 124 7.75 -36.77 -3.03
N GLY A 125 8.87 -36.20 -3.45
CA GLY A 125 9.29 -36.12 -4.83
C GLY A 125 9.56 -37.49 -5.46
N TYR A 126 9.91 -37.49 -6.74
CA TYR A 126 10.12 -38.73 -7.51
C TYR A 126 11.15 -39.69 -6.87
N ASP A 127 12.25 -39.16 -6.40
CA ASP A 127 13.34 -39.93 -5.76
C ASP A 127 13.22 -39.98 -4.20
N ASN A 128 12.00 -39.85 -3.68
CA ASN A 128 11.73 -39.66 -2.25
C ASN A 128 12.37 -38.37 -1.69
N SER A 129 12.62 -37.40 -2.56
CA SER A 129 13.10 -36.07 -2.17
C SER A 129 12.09 -35.37 -1.28
N LYS A 130 12.62 -34.49 -0.42
CA LYS A 130 11.85 -33.46 0.29
C LYS A 130 12.16 -32.13 -0.38
N GLY A 131 11.29 -31.19 -0.27
CA GLY A 131 11.46 -29.89 -0.87
C GLY A 131 10.19 -29.45 -1.59
N GLY A 132 10.33 -28.66 -2.62
CA GLY A 132 9.22 -28.10 -3.35
C GLY A 132 8.90 -28.81 -4.67
N CYS A 133 7.76 -28.44 -5.21
CA CYS A 133 7.34 -28.87 -6.53
C CYS A 133 6.52 -27.78 -7.23
N LEU A 134 6.57 -27.75 -8.55
CA LEU A 134 5.72 -26.88 -9.37
C LEU A 134 4.37 -27.55 -9.62
N ALA A 135 3.31 -26.97 -9.08
CA ALA A 135 1.94 -27.41 -9.31
C ALA A 135 1.30 -26.60 -10.46
N LEU A 136 0.69 -27.31 -11.40
CA LEU A 136 0.05 -26.77 -12.60
C LEU A 136 -1.39 -27.30 -12.69
N SER A 137 -2.37 -26.42 -12.73
CA SER A 137 -3.77 -26.76 -12.94
C SER A 137 -4.36 -25.93 -14.08
N THR A 138 -4.83 -26.59 -15.11
CA THR A 138 -5.46 -25.94 -16.26
C THR A 138 -6.60 -26.80 -16.82
N GLY A 139 -7.46 -26.20 -17.63
CA GLY A 139 -8.61 -26.87 -18.25
C GLY A 139 -8.91 -26.39 -19.67
N TRP A 140 -9.94 -26.93 -20.31
CA TRP A 140 -10.52 -26.43 -21.55
C TRP A 140 -9.53 -26.23 -22.72
N ASP A 141 -8.68 -27.23 -23.00
CA ASP A 141 -7.64 -27.16 -24.03
C ASP A 141 -6.59 -26.04 -23.82
N GLN A 142 -6.53 -25.52 -22.63
CA GLN A 142 -5.57 -24.48 -22.26
C GLN A 142 -4.18 -25.05 -21.99
N GLU A 143 -3.17 -24.21 -22.14
CA GLU A 143 -1.77 -24.55 -21.86
C GLU A 143 -1.16 -23.59 -20.85
N MET A 144 -0.30 -24.10 -20.00
CA MET A 144 0.53 -23.34 -19.07
C MET A 144 2.00 -23.62 -19.35
N LYS A 145 2.79 -22.57 -19.50
CA LYS A 145 4.22 -22.69 -19.81
C LYS A 145 5.02 -21.73 -18.95
N PHE A 146 6.08 -22.26 -18.39
CA PHE A 146 7.13 -21.47 -17.75
C PHE A 146 8.44 -21.72 -18.46
N TYR A 147 9.30 -20.70 -18.56
CA TYR A 147 10.56 -20.80 -19.25
C TYR A 147 11.66 -19.99 -18.59
N GLN A 148 12.89 -20.43 -18.85
CA GLN A 148 14.09 -19.64 -18.63
C GLN A 148 14.85 -19.52 -19.95
N THR A 149 15.36 -18.30 -20.24
CA THR A 149 16.24 -18.08 -21.40
C THR A 149 17.66 -18.38 -20.96
N VAL A 150 18.31 -19.29 -21.67
CA VAL A 150 19.68 -19.72 -21.42
C VAL A 150 20.49 -19.73 -22.68
N THR A 151 21.81 -19.58 -22.59
CA THR A 151 22.75 -19.77 -23.68
C THR A 151 23.55 -21.03 -23.39
N LEU A 152 23.36 -22.03 -24.23
CA LEU A 152 24.04 -23.33 -24.15
C LEU A 152 25.12 -23.44 -25.21
N PRO A 153 26.33 -23.94 -24.88
CA PRO A 153 27.37 -24.23 -25.82
C PRO A 153 27.00 -25.35 -26.81
N ALA A 154 27.87 -25.62 -27.80
CA ALA A 154 27.76 -26.80 -28.64
C ALA A 154 27.84 -28.08 -27.80
N GLY A 155 26.96 -29.04 -28.05
CA GLY A 155 26.91 -30.27 -27.25
C GLY A 155 25.61 -31.05 -27.45
N ASP A 156 25.57 -32.25 -26.92
CA ASP A 156 24.38 -33.09 -26.84
C ASP A 156 23.75 -32.94 -25.47
N TYR A 157 22.46 -32.68 -25.44
CA TYR A 157 21.72 -32.36 -24.20
C TYR A 157 20.49 -33.23 -24.05
N LYS A 158 20.10 -33.45 -22.77
CA LYS A 158 18.84 -34.07 -22.40
C LYS A 158 18.16 -33.25 -21.31
N LEU A 159 16.93 -32.80 -21.56
CA LEU A 159 16.03 -32.27 -20.55
C LEU A 159 15.22 -33.39 -19.93
N GLN A 160 15.00 -33.34 -18.63
CA GLN A 160 14.19 -34.32 -17.90
C GLN A 160 13.34 -33.60 -16.85
N THR A 161 12.11 -34.07 -16.66
CA THR A 161 11.26 -33.76 -15.52
C THR A 161 10.52 -35.00 -15.05
N ALA A 162 10.11 -35.03 -13.80
CA ALA A 162 9.19 -36.03 -13.27
C ALA A 162 7.84 -35.38 -13.04
N TYR A 163 6.80 -35.89 -13.71
CA TYR A 163 5.43 -35.45 -13.53
C TYR A 163 4.62 -36.41 -12.66
N PHE A 164 3.83 -35.83 -11.75
CA PHE A 164 2.81 -36.54 -10.98
C PHE A 164 1.42 -36.01 -11.38
N ASN A 165 0.52 -36.90 -11.75
CA ASN A 165 -0.85 -36.51 -12.05
C ASN A 165 -1.70 -36.61 -10.78
N GLY A 166 -1.97 -35.44 -10.15
CA GLY A 166 -2.77 -35.33 -8.94
C GLY A 166 -4.29 -35.35 -9.14
N SER A 167 -4.77 -35.70 -10.33
CA SER A 167 -6.20 -35.76 -10.66
C SER A 167 -6.63 -37.10 -11.25
N ASN A 168 -7.93 -37.33 -11.31
CA ASN A 168 -8.51 -38.52 -11.94
C ASN A 168 -8.59 -38.40 -13.48
N SER A 169 -8.05 -37.35 -14.06
CA SER A 169 -8.05 -37.07 -15.51
C SER A 169 -6.69 -37.35 -16.10
N ASN A 170 -6.66 -38.15 -17.16
CA ASN A 170 -5.45 -38.58 -17.90
C ASN A 170 -5.17 -37.74 -19.16
N ASN A 171 -5.86 -36.63 -19.34
CA ASN A 171 -5.88 -35.98 -20.66
C ASN A 171 -4.99 -34.76 -20.68
N GLY A 172 -3.84 -34.87 -21.36
CA GLY A 172 -2.98 -33.74 -21.62
C GLY A 172 -1.65 -34.12 -22.24
N TYR A 173 -0.89 -33.10 -22.56
CA TYR A 173 0.44 -33.19 -23.18
C TYR A 173 1.45 -32.45 -22.33
N SER A 174 2.64 -33.03 -22.21
CA SER A 174 3.80 -32.31 -21.69
C SER A 174 4.24 -31.21 -22.66
N LEU A 175 4.67 -30.09 -22.11
CA LEU A 175 5.28 -29.00 -22.85
C LEU A 175 6.75 -28.80 -22.46
N LEU A 176 7.38 -29.82 -21.88
CA LEU A 176 8.82 -29.81 -21.62
C LEU A 176 9.55 -29.68 -22.95
N GLY A 177 10.52 -28.77 -23.08
CA GLY A 177 11.23 -28.60 -24.31
C GLY A 177 12.34 -27.56 -24.32
N TRP A 178 13.13 -27.64 -25.42
CA TRP A 178 14.10 -26.65 -25.84
C TRP A 178 13.57 -25.85 -27.03
N ILE A 179 13.54 -24.54 -26.93
CA ILE A 179 13.04 -23.64 -27.95
C ILE A 179 14.14 -22.61 -28.28
N PRO A 180 14.95 -22.86 -29.29
CA PRO A 180 16.01 -21.94 -29.69
C PRO A 180 15.40 -20.65 -30.26
N GLU A 181 16.09 -19.52 -30.10
CA GLU A 181 15.69 -18.25 -30.75
C GLU A 181 15.59 -18.37 -32.28
N ASN A 182 16.48 -19.17 -32.85
CA ASN A 182 16.50 -19.47 -34.30
C ASN A 182 16.63 -20.97 -34.49
N GLY A 183 15.63 -21.60 -35.10
CA GLY A 183 15.65 -23.04 -35.40
C GLY A 183 14.37 -23.75 -34.97
N ASN A 184 14.40 -25.08 -35.04
CA ASN A 184 13.23 -25.89 -34.72
C ASN A 184 13.20 -26.24 -33.22
N ALA A 185 12.04 -25.97 -32.56
CA ALA A 185 11.80 -26.40 -31.21
C ALA A 185 11.84 -27.93 -31.05
N LYS A 186 12.33 -28.40 -29.92
CA LYS A 186 12.28 -29.78 -29.45
C LYS A 186 11.40 -29.82 -28.21
N ILE A 187 10.19 -30.36 -28.38
CA ILE A 187 9.19 -30.45 -27.31
C ILE A 187 8.84 -31.92 -27.12
N SER A 188 8.56 -32.31 -25.89
CA SER A 188 8.13 -33.65 -25.52
C SER A 188 6.91 -34.12 -26.33
N SER A 189 6.86 -35.42 -26.62
CA SER A 189 5.68 -36.06 -27.17
C SER A 189 4.84 -36.79 -26.10
N MET A 190 5.16 -36.66 -24.82
CA MET A 190 4.46 -37.38 -23.77
C MET A 190 3.01 -36.87 -23.62
N SER A 191 2.04 -37.81 -23.69
CA SER A 191 0.61 -37.51 -23.67
C SER A 191 -0.19 -38.40 -22.76
N SER A 192 0.44 -39.21 -21.90
CA SER A 192 -0.23 -40.10 -20.97
C SER A 192 0.33 -39.94 -19.56
N PHE A 193 -0.53 -39.55 -18.63
CA PHE A 193 -0.21 -39.28 -17.23
C PHE A 193 -1.11 -40.12 -16.32
N PRO A 194 -0.67 -41.33 -15.92
CA PRO A 194 -1.47 -42.17 -15.01
C PRO A 194 -1.69 -41.46 -13.67
N SER A 195 -2.91 -41.53 -13.14
CA SER A 195 -3.29 -40.88 -11.89
C SER A 195 -2.53 -41.46 -10.70
N ASP A 196 -2.18 -40.59 -9.75
CA ASP A 196 -1.46 -40.91 -8.50
C ASP A 196 -0.12 -41.65 -8.71
N GLN A 197 0.56 -41.39 -9.82
CA GLN A 197 1.87 -41.99 -10.15
C GLN A 197 2.82 -40.97 -10.73
N TRP A 198 4.11 -41.14 -10.42
CA TRP A 198 5.18 -40.41 -11.05
C TRP A 198 5.50 -41.00 -12.43
N LYS A 199 5.80 -40.11 -13.38
CA LYS A 199 6.26 -40.47 -14.70
C LYS A 199 7.34 -39.50 -15.17
N ILE A 200 8.48 -40.03 -15.60
CA ILE A 200 9.58 -39.27 -16.18
C ILE A 200 9.23 -38.88 -17.62
N ASP A 201 9.52 -37.64 -17.96
CA ASP A 201 9.50 -37.09 -19.31
C ASP A 201 10.87 -36.59 -19.69
N GLU A 202 11.30 -36.89 -20.91
CA GLU A 202 12.62 -36.56 -21.44
C GLU A 202 12.57 -35.99 -22.87
N VAL A 203 13.45 -35.02 -23.12
CA VAL A 203 13.64 -34.41 -24.43
C VAL A 203 15.14 -34.29 -24.73
N SER A 204 15.63 -34.96 -25.81
CA SER A 204 17.00 -34.84 -26.24
C SER A 204 17.14 -33.89 -27.42
N PHE A 205 18.23 -33.11 -27.41
CA PHE A 205 18.58 -32.21 -28.54
C PHE A 205 20.08 -32.00 -28.63
N SER A 206 20.54 -31.61 -29.81
CA SER A 206 21.95 -31.36 -30.10
C SER A 206 22.14 -29.95 -30.61
N LEU A 207 23.20 -29.28 -30.17
CA LEU A 207 23.62 -27.97 -30.63
C LEU A 207 24.98 -28.04 -31.31
N SER A 208 25.06 -27.59 -32.53
CA SER A 208 26.31 -27.56 -33.28
C SER A 208 27.20 -26.33 -32.98
N LYS A 209 26.67 -25.37 -32.32
CA LYS A 209 27.33 -24.11 -31.86
C LYS A 209 26.62 -23.58 -30.61
N GLU A 210 27.26 -22.65 -29.94
CA GLU A 210 26.61 -21.90 -28.87
C GLU A 210 25.29 -21.29 -29.36
N THR A 211 24.21 -21.54 -28.60
CA THR A 211 22.86 -21.17 -29.02
C THR A 211 22.07 -20.67 -27.82
N THR A 212 21.44 -19.50 -27.95
CA THR A 212 20.47 -18.96 -27.00
C THR A 212 19.08 -19.51 -27.31
N GLY A 213 18.35 -19.87 -26.27
CA GLY A 213 17.00 -20.39 -26.39
C GLY A 213 16.30 -20.48 -25.06
N ARG A 214 15.08 -20.99 -25.08
CA ARG A 214 14.27 -21.20 -23.86
C ARG A 214 14.25 -22.66 -23.46
N ILE A 215 14.54 -22.94 -22.21
CA ILE A 215 14.16 -24.19 -21.56
C ILE A 215 12.77 -23.96 -21.00
N GLN A 216 11.83 -24.78 -21.44
CA GLN A 216 10.42 -24.65 -21.11
C GLN A 216 9.95 -25.87 -20.35
N ILE A 217 9.10 -25.64 -19.33
CA ILE A 217 8.27 -26.64 -18.67
C ILE A 217 6.82 -26.21 -18.73
N GLY A 218 5.92 -27.12 -18.85
CA GLY A 218 4.50 -26.82 -18.86
C GLY A 218 3.64 -28.03 -19.19
N PHE A 219 2.35 -27.75 -19.26
CA PHE A 219 1.34 -28.76 -19.50
C PHE A 219 0.18 -28.18 -20.29
N LYS A 220 -0.35 -28.95 -21.25
CA LYS A 220 -1.59 -28.64 -21.96
C LYS A 220 -2.66 -29.63 -21.61
N ALA A 221 -3.78 -29.16 -21.06
CA ALA A 221 -4.96 -29.99 -20.86
C ALA A 221 -5.70 -30.19 -22.19
N VAL A 222 -6.27 -31.37 -22.38
CA VAL A 222 -7.13 -31.68 -23.52
C VAL A 222 -8.55 -32.00 -23.04
N ALA A 223 -9.54 -31.31 -23.60
CA ALA A 223 -10.92 -31.57 -23.26
C ALA A 223 -11.35 -32.97 -23.72
N ASN A 224 -11.92 -33.76 -22.83
CA ASN A 224 -12.49 -35.08 -23.10
C ASN A 224 -13.81 -35.27 -22.33
N GLY A 225 -14.91 -34.93 -22.96
CA GLY A 225 -16.23 -35.01 -22.35
C GLY A 225 -16.39 -34.07 -21.15
N SER A 226 -16.78 -34.63 -20.00
CA SER A 226 -16.95 -33.84 -18.76
C SER A 226 -15.69 -33.65 -17.94
N ALA A 227 -14.56 -34.25 -18.31
CA ALA A 227 -13.27 -34.11 -17.64
C ALA A 227 -12.40 -33.05 -18.34
N ASN A 228 -12.58 -31.81 -17.93
CA ASN A 228 -12.02 -30.66 -18.65
C ASN A 228 -10.79 -30.03 -18.00
N SER A 229 -10.24 -30.62 -16.95
CA SER A 229 -9.09 -30.06 -16.24
C SER A 229 -8.01 -31.11 -15.99
N ALA A 230 -6.78 -30.69 -16.04
CA ALA A 230 -5.62 -31.46 -15.64
C ALA A 230 -4.90 -30.78 -14.49
N LYS A 231 -4.41 -31.57 -13.55
CA LYS A 231 -3.70 -31.13 -12.36
C LYS A 231 -2.42 -31.93 -12.21
N VAL A 232 -1.32 -31.31 -12.54
CA VAL A 232 -0.02 -31.95 -12.67
C VAL A 232 1.00 -31.28 -11.74
N VAL A 233 1.81 -32.07 -11.10
CA VAL A 233 2.94 -31.61 -10.28
C VAL A 233 4.23 -31.99 -10.99
N SER A 234 5.18 -31.06 -11.09
CA SER A 234 6.55 -31.33 -11.53
C SER A 234 7.51 -31.22 -10.35
N ASP A 235 8.33 -32.23 -10.16
CA ASP A 235 9.35 -32.27 -9.10
C ASP A 235 10.56 -31.38 -9.43
N TYR A 236 11.04 -31.45 -10.66
CA TYR A 236 12.24 -30.73 -11.11
C TYR A 236 12.26 -30.53 -12.62
N VAL A 237 13.16 -29.65 -13.08
CA VAL A 237 13.63 -29.60 -14.48
C VAL A 237 15.13 -29.82 -14.46
N LYS A 238 15.60 -30.97 -14.95
CA LYS A 238 17.01 -31.29 -15.06
C LYS A 238 17.52 -31.17 -16.48
N LEU A 239 18.68 -30.54 -16.62
CA LEU A 239 19.43 -30.46 -17.88
C LEU A 239 20.70 -31.30 -17.75
N TYR A 240 20.85 -32.25 -18.65
CA TYR A 240 22.04 -33.09 -18.69
C TYR A 240 22.85 -32.81 -19.96
N VAL A 241 24.18 -32.85 -19.82
CA VAL A 241 25.10 -32.96 -20.97
C VAL A 241 25.39 -34.46 -21.19
N VAL A 242 25.21 -34.90 -22.43
CA VAL A 242 25.36 -36.30 -22.81
C VAL A 242 26.67 -36.49 -23.55
N GLY A 243 27.53 -37.42 -23.14
CA GLY A 243 28.71 -37.83 -23.88
C GLY A 243 30.08 -37.61 -23.24
N SER A 244 31.15 -37.89 -23.98
CA SER A 244 32.53 -38.01 -23.48
C SER A 244 33.28 -36.74 -23.16
N GLU A 245 32.81 -35.56 -23.67
CA GLU A 245 33.52 -34.29 -23.54
C GLU A 245 33.07 -33.48 -22.33
N SER A 246 32.25 -34.09 -21.46
CA SER A 246 31.52 -33.41 -20.40
C SER A 246 32.43 -32.79 -19.34
N THR A 247 33.58 -33.40 -18.99
CA THR A 247 34.46 -32.86 -17.92
C THR A 247 35.22 -31.62 -18.38
N GLU A 248 35.74 -31.61 -19.61
CA GLU A 248 36.40 -30.43 -20.18
C GLU A 248 35.42 -29.27 -20.35
N TYR A 249 34.22 -29.55 -20.84
CA TYR A 249 33.15 -28.64 -20.96
C TYR A 249 32.80 -27.99 -19.64
N LEU A 250 32.57 -28.79 -18.61
CA LEU A 250 32.20 -28.30 -17.27
C LEU A 250 33.32 -27.49 -16.63
N SER A 251 34.56 -27.87 -16.80
CA SER A 251 35.71 -27.08 -16.33
C SER A 251 35.77 -25.73 -17.02
N ALA A 252 35.51 -25.69 -18.34
CA ALA A 252 35.48 -24.44 -19.09
C ALA A 252 34.35 -23.50 -18.67
N GLU A 253 33.13 -24.04 -18.44
CA GLU A 253 31.97 -23.25 -17.98
C GLU A 253 32.13 -22.76 -16.53
N LEU A 254 32.60 -23.63 -15.65
CA LEU A 254 32.87 -23.23 -14.28
C LEU A 254 33.99 -22.16 -14.20
N SER A 255 34.99 -22.26 -15.12
CA SER A 255 36.04 -21.25 -15.22
C SER A 255 35.51 -19.87 -15.64
N LYS A 256 34.54 -19.81 -16.56
CA LYS A 256 33.88 -18.53 -16.93
C LYS A 256 33.20 -17.89 -15.73
N ARG A 257 32.52 -18.70 -14.90
CA ARG A 257 31.82 -18.22 -13.69
C ARG A 257 32.81 -17.75 -12.62
N VAL A 258 33.91 -18.47 -12.45
CA VAL A 258 35.00 -18.04 -11.58
C VAL A 258 35.61 -16.73 -12.05
N ASP A 259 35.79 -16.52 -13.35
CA ASP A 259 36.26 -15.25 -13.92
C ASP A 259 35.30 -14.11 -13.65
N ALA A 260 33.97 -14.35 -13.80
CA ALA A 260 32.94 -13.38 -13.42
C ALA A 260 32.97 -13.04 -11.93
N ALA A 261 33.10 -14.06 -11.06
CA ALA A 261 33.23 -13.88 -9.60
C ALA A 261 34.46 -13.04 -9.24
N TYR A 262 35.60 -13.26 -9.89
CA TYR A 262 36.78 -12.39 -9.73
C TYR A 262 36.54 -10.96 -10.16
N GLY A 263 35.71 -10.74 -11.19
CA GLY A 263 35.25 -9.40 -11.56
C GLY A 263 34.58 -8.68 -10.41
N LEU A 264 33.65 -9.37 -9.73
CA LEU A 264 32.98 -8.81 -8.54
C LEU A 264 33.90 -8.65 -7.34
N LEU A 265 34.80 -9.60 -7.08
CA LEU A 265 35.79 -9.50 -5.99
C LEU A 265 36.75 -8.31 -6.14
N ALA A 266 36.85 -7.72 -7.32
CA ALA A 266 37.59 -6.50 -7.55
C ALA A 266 36.80 -5.21 -7.23
N MET A 267 35.50 -5.33 -6.96
CA MET A 267 34.60 -4.24 -6.66
C MET A 267 34.37 -4.06 -5.15
N ARG A 268 33.90 -2.90 -4.73
CA ARG A 268 33.55 -2.65 -3.34
C ARG A 268 32.22 -3.31 -3.02
N MET A 269 32.20 -4.10 -1.94
CA MET A 269 31.00 -4.77 -1.40
C MET A 269 31.16 -4.98 0.10
N ASN A 270 30.11 -5.45 0.74
CA ASN A 270 30.13 -5.82 2.16
C ASN A 270 31.13 -6.95 2.43
N ALA A 271 31.86 -6.86 3.54
CA ALA A 271 32.92 -7.79 3.92
C ALA A 271 32.46 -9.26 4.02
N THR A 272 31.24 -9.49 4.50
CA THR A 272 30.65 -10.85 4.59
C THR A 272 30.42 -11.43 3.19
N HIS A 273 29.84 -10.65 2.26
CA HIS A 273 29.61 -11.10 0.89
C HIS A 273 30.92 -11.32 0.14
N TYR A 274 31.90 -10.45 0.34
CA TYR A 274 33.27 -10.65 -0.19
C TYR A 274 33.87 -11.98 0.28
N LYS A 275 33.80 -12.27 1.58
CA LYS A 275 34.34 -13.52 2.17
C LYS A 275 33.61 -14.75 1.60
N ASN A 276 32.30 -14.71 1.52
CA ASN A 276 31.50 -15.81 1.01
C ASN A 276 31.77 -16.07 -0.49
N LEU A 277 31.82 -15.01 -1.30
CA LEU A 277 32.15 -15.12 -2.72
C LEU A 277 33.57 -15.66 -2.90
N LYS A 278 34.54 -15.15 -2.14
CA LYS A 278 35.93 -15.62 -2.19
C LYS A 278 36.03 -17.10 -1.85
N SER A 279 35.34 -17.54 -0.80
CA SER A 279 35.33 -18.96 -0.40
C SER A 279 34.72 -19.87 -1.46
N ALA A 280 33.59 -19.47 -2.04
CA ALA A 280 32.93 -20.22 -3.12
C ALA A 280 33.77 -20.25 -4.40
N THR A 281 34.47 -19.14 -4.69
CA THR A 281 35.38 -19.08 -5.86
C THR A 281 36.60 -19.98 -5.65
N ASP A 282 37.20 -20.02 -4.45
CA ASP A 282 38.33 -20.90 -4.15
C ASP A 282 37.94 -22.38 -4.22
N GLU A 283 36.74 -22.74 -3.76
CA GLU A 283 36.19 -24.10 -3.85
C GLU A 283 36.00 -24.52 -5.33
N ALA A 284 35.47 -23.64 -6.13
CA ALA A 284 35.28 -23.85 -7.58
C ALA A 284 36.63 -24.03 -8.30
N GLU A 285 37.65 -23.23 -7.99
CA GLU A 285 39.01 -23.40 -8.55
C GLU A 285 39.66 -24.70 -8.15
N LEU A 286 39.45 -25.16 -6.90
CA LEU A 286 39.93 -26.46 -6.45
C LEU A 286 39.31 -27.60 -7.26
N TRP A 287 38.01 -27.52 -7.53
CA TRP A 287 37.32 -28.51 -8.38
C TRP A 287 37.84 -28.47 -9.83
N ILE A 288 38.00 -27.28 -10.42
CA ILE A 288 38.57 -27.12 -11.77
C ILE A 288 39.96 -27.77 -11.86
N SER A 289 40.76 -27.66 -10.81
CA SER A 289 42.12 -28.24 -10.79
C SER A 289 42.12 -29.76 -10.63
N SER A 290 41.06 -30.37 -10.10
CA SER A 290 40.89 -31.82 -9.91
C SER A 290 39.41 -32.21 -10.07
N PRO A 291 38.90 -32.24 -11.32
CA PRO A 291 37.48 -32.47 -11.59
C PRO A 291 37.00 -33.84 -11.12
N SER A 292 35.83 -33.89 -10.51
CA SER A 292 35.15 -35.11 -10.11
C SER A 292 33.63 -34.95 -10.33
N ALA A 293 32.92 -36.08 -10.57
CA ALA A 293 31.45 -36.03 -10.66
C ALA A 293 30.78 -35.78 -9.31
N GLN A 294 31.53 -35.87 -8.21
CA GLN A 294 30.99 -35.61 -6.87
C GLN A 294 31.03 -34.12 -6.54
N ASN A 295 30.02 -33.65 -5.88
CA ASN A 295 29.87 -32.27 -5.34
C ASN A 295 29.78 -31.14 -6.39
N LEU A 296 29.70 -31.42 -7.69
CA LEU A 296 29.63 -30.37 -8.71
C LEU A 296 28.39 -29.49 -8.51
N SER A 297 27.22 -30.07 -8.32
CA SER A 297 25.97 -29.33 -8.13
C SER A 297 26.04 -28.39 -6.93
N SER A 298 26.58 -28.87 -5.79
CA SER A 298 26.73 -28.00 -4.60
C SER A 298 27.74 -26.87 -4.80
N ILE A 299 28.85 -27.11 -5.50
CA ILE A 299 29.88 -26.11 -5.80
C ILE A 299 29.29 -25.02 -6.70
N VAL A 300 28.56 -25.41 -7.75
CA VAL A 300 27.92 -24.46 -8.66
C VAL A 300 26.83 -23.66 -7.96
N SER A 301 25.99 -24.32 -7.15
CA SER A 301 24.95 -23.64 -6.37
C SER A 301 25.55 -22.65 -5.38
N ASN A 302 26.60 -23.04 -4.64
CA ASN A 302 27.30 -22.16 -3.70
C ASN A 302 27.92 -20.95 -4.41
N LEU A 303 28.62 -21.17 -5.52
CA LEU A 303 29.23 -20.08 -6.32
C LEU A 303 28.15 -19.15 -6.86
N ARG A 304 27.04 -19.68 -7.39
CA ARG A 304 25.93 -18.88 -7.87
C ARG A 304 25.31 -18.02 -6.77
N LYS A 305 24.88 -18.63 -5.65
CA LYS A 305 24.30 -17.89 -4.51
C LYS A 305 25.24 -16.81 -3.99
N ALA A 306 26.52 -17.13 -3.88
CA ALA A 306 27.52 -16.16 -3.42
C ALA A 306 27.73 -15.03 -4.44
N THR A 307 27.66 -15.32 -5.75
CA THR A 307 27.81 -14.33 -6.82
C THR A 307 26.60 -13.40 -6.87
N GLU A 308 25.37 -13.93 -6.77
CA GLU A 308 24.13 -13.15 -6.71
C GLU A 308 24.10 -12.21 -5.49
N ALA A 309 24.41 -12.73 -4.30
CA ALA A 309 24.50 -11.92 -3.08
C ALA A 309 25.60 -10.84 -3.17
N ALA A 310 26.74 -11.18 -3.78
CA ALA A 310 27.82 -10.22 -4.00
C ALA A 310 27.43 -9.13 -5.00
N GLN A 311 26.73 -9.48 -6.09
CA GLN A 311 26.24 -8.51 -7.08
C GLN A 311 25.29 -7.51 -6.42
N THR A 312 24.28 -8.00 -5.68
CA THR A 312 23.37 -7.15 -4.92
C THR A 312 24.12 -6.20 -3.97
N SER A 313 25.14 -6.72 -3.29
CA SER A 313 25.98 -5.90 -2.42
C SER A 313 26.80 -4.86 -3.18
N VAL A 314 27.36 -5.21 -4.32
CA VAL A 314 28.11 -4.29 -5.20
C VAL A 314 27.19 -3.15 -5.67
N ASP A 315 25.97 -3.48 -6.10
CA ASP A 315 25.00 -2.49 -6.59
C ASP A 315 24.65 -1.47 -5.50
N LEU A 316 24.46 -1.92 -4.23
CA LEU A 316 24.24 -1.02 -3.10
C LEU A 316 25.44 -0.10 -2.84
N TYR A 317 26.67 -0.60 -2.94
CA TYR A 317 27.86 0.24 -2.75
C TYR A 317 28.09 1.19 -3.91
N ILE A 318 27.69 0.86 -5.13
CA ILE A 318 27.66 1.78 -6.27
C ILE A 318 26.65 2.89 -6.00
N GLN A 319 25.43 2.55 -5.61
CA GLN A 319 24.40 3.53 -5.24
C GLN A 319 24.86 4.46 -4.12
N LEU A 320 25.50 3.91 -3.08
CA LEU A 320 26.06 4.72 -2.00
C LEU A 320 27.15 5.67 -2.50
N ALA A 321 28.03 5.22 -3.39
CA ALA A 321 29.08 6.04 -3.98
C ALA A 321 28.52 7.20 -4.84
N ASP A 322 27.48 6.91 -5.62
CA ASP A 322 26.80 7.92 -6.43
C ASP A 322 26.12 8.98 -5.54
N LEU A 323 25.46 8.58 -4.46
CA LEU A 323 24.87 9.50 -3.49
C LEU A 323 25.92 10.34 -2.74
N ILE A 324 27.06 9.75 -2.40
CA ILE A 324 28.20 10.49 -1.82
C ILE A 324 28.65 11.59 -2.78
N ALA A 325 28.86 11.26 -4.05
CA ALA A 325 29.29 12.22 -5.06
C ALA A 325 28.24 13.32 -5.30
N GLU A 326 26.96 12.95 -5.29
CA GLU A 326 25.85 13.88 -5.46
C GLU A 326 25.72 14.86 -4.28
N ALA A 327 25.98 14.40 -3.04
CA ALA A 327 25.87 15.19 -1.83
C ALA A 327 27.03 16.17 -1.61
N GLU A 328 28.22 15.92 -2.20
CA GLU A 328 29.40 16.76 -1.98
C GLU A 328 29.20 18.28 -2.20
N PRO A 329 28.52 18.73 -3.29
CA PRO A 329 28.26 20.16 -3.48
C PRO A 329 27.30 20.72 -2.42
N ALA A 330 26.26 19.97 -2.08
CA ALA A 330 25.23 20.39 -1.14
C ALA A 330 25.77 20.47 0.31
N ALA A 331 26.73 19.62 0.67
CA ALA A 331 27.37 19.61 1.98
C ALA A 331 28.17 20.89 2.32
N GLN A 332 28.41 21.74 1.33
CA GLN A 332 29.07 23.05 1.57
C GLN A 332 28.10 24.07 2.18
N ASP A 333 26.81 23.93 1.88
CA ASP A 333 25.76 24.88 2.26
C ASP A 333 24.79 24.30 3.31
N ASP A 334 24.77 22.97 3.48
CA ASP A 334 23.84 22.27 4.38
C ASP A 334 24.61 21.40 5.40
N ALA A 335 24.52 21.78 6.69
CA ALA A 335 25.22 21.08 7.76
C ALA A 335 24.68 19.66 8.04
N GLU A 336 23.39 19.39 7.79
CA GLU A 336 22.80 18.07 7.96
C GLU A 336 23.31 17.10 6.88
N ILE A 337 23.41 17.57 5.65
CA ILE A 337 24.02 16.82 4.55
C ILE A 337 25.51 16.59 4.81
N ALA A 338 26.23 17.58 5.32
CA ALA A 338 27.66 17.44 5.64
C ALA A 338 27.92 16.32 6.66
N GLU A 339 27.11 16.23 7.73
CA GLU A 339 27.24 15.16 8.72
C GLU A 339 26.81 13.79 8.17
N ALA A 340 25.74 13.74 7.37
CA ALA A 340 25.30 12.51 6.71
C ALA A 340 26.36 12.02 5.70
N LEU A 341 26.95 12.90 4.93
CA LEU A 341 28.04 12.60 4.00
C LEU A 341 29.26 12.01 4.71
N LYS A 342 29.60 12.54 5.88
CA LYS A 342 30.68 11.99 6.72
C LYS A 342 30.36 10.56 7.18
N LYS A 343 29.11 10.29 7.62
CA LYS A 343 28.65 8.91 7.95
C LYS A 343 28.71 8.02 6.70
N ALA A 344 28.22 8.47 5.56
CA ALA A 344 28.20 7.73 4.31
C ALA A 344 29.59 7.32 3.84
N ASN A 345 30.56 8.26 3.86
CA ASN A 345 31.95 7.98 3.54
C ASN A 345 32.56 6.92 4.47
N LYS A 346 32.21 6.96 5.77
CA LYS A 346 32.67 5.97 6.73
C LYS A 346 32.07 4.59 6.47
N VAL A 347 30.77 4.51 6.22
CA VAL A 347 30.07 3.26 5.86
C VAL A 347 30.61 2.66 4.56
N TYR A 348 30.91 3.50 3.58
CA TYR A 348 31.51 3.08 2.31
C TYR A 348 32.93 2.51 2.50
N ALA A 349 33.75 3.11 3.36
CA ALA A 349 35.17 2.78 3.49
C ALA A 349 35.47 1.61 4.46
N GLU A 350 34.69 1.47 5.53
CA GLU A 350 34.96 0.51 6.60
C GLU A 350 34.21 -0.81 6.42
N ASP A 351 34.86 -1.92 6.78
CA ASP A 351 34.28 -3.29 6.66
C ASP A 351 33.42 -3.71 7.85
N SER A 352 33.27 -2.83 8.85
CA SER A 352 32.53 -3.13 10.09
C SER A 352 31.02 -3.00 9.96
N TYR A 353 30.52 -2.39 8.89
CA TYR A 353 29.10 -2.10 8.68
C TYR A 353 28.36 -3.27 8.01
N SER A 354 27.15 -3.54 8.49
CA SER A 354 26.24 -4.53 7.89
C SER A 354 25.56 -4.00 6.62
N ILE A 355 24.92 -4.87 5.86
CA ILE A 355 24.05 -4.46 4.73
C ILE A 355 22.88 -3.58 5.20
N ALA A 356 22.35 -3.81 6.40
CA ALA A 356 21.31 -2.98 6.98
C ALA A 356 21.81 -1.54 7.21
N ASP A 357 23.04 -1.36 7.71
CA ASP A 357 23.64 -0.03 7.89
C ASP A 357 23.86 0.69 6.55
N VAL A 358 24.25 -0.05 5.51
CA VAL A 358 24.39 0.50 4.14
C VAL A 358 23.04 0.98 3.62
N ASN A 359 21.99 0.17 3.72
CA ASN A 359 20.64 0.54 3.29
C ASN A 359 20.09 1.74 4.07
N GLU A 360 20.23 1.76 5.41
CA GLU A 360 19.84 2.92 6.23
C GLU A 360 20.57 4.20 5.79
N THR A 361 21.87 4.09 5.50
CA THR A 361 22.68 5.23 5.06
C THR A 361 22.23 5.72 3.68
N ILE A 362 21.98 4.82 2.73
CA ILE A 362 21.44 5.15 1.40
C ILE A 362 20.12 5.90 1.55
N SER A 363 19.16 5.34 2.30
CA SER A 363 17.85 5.95 2.49
C SER A 363 17.94 7.35 3.10
N LYS A 364 18.82 7.54 4.10
CA LYS A 364 19.02 8.87 4.71
C LYS A 364 19.66 9.86 3.75
N MET A 365 20.61 9.43 2.93
CA MET A 365 21.26 10.29 1.92
C MET A 365 20.26 10.70 0.84
N GLU A 366 19.46 9.76 0.31
CA GLU A 366 18.41 10.04 -0.68
C GLU A 366 17.41 11.07 -0.15
N GLU A 367 16.96 10.90 1.10
CA GLU A 367 16.05 11.82 1.77
C GLU A 367 16.62 13.25 1.81
N LEU A 368 17.83 13.41 2.32
CA LEU A 368 18.46 14.72 2.50
C LEU A 368 18.78 15.40 1.17
N ILE A 369 19.29 14.66 0.19
CA ILE A 369 19.57 15.16 -1.16
C ILE A 369 18.27 15.65 -1.82
N LEU A 370 17.18 14.89 -1.70
CA LEU A 370 15.88 15.30 -2.22
C LEU A 370 15.41 16.60 -1.56
N TYR A 371 15.58 16.75 -0.24
CA TYR A 371 15.17 17.98 0.45
C TYR A 371 16.01 19.18 0.01
N TYR A 372 17.30 19.00 -0.16
CA TYR A 372 18.18 20.04 -0.67
C TYR A 372 17.79 20.48 -2.08
N LYS A 373 17.63 19.53 -3.01
CA LYS A 373 17.21 19.77 -4.37
C LYS A 373 15.88 20.51 -4.43
N THR A 374 14.88 20.02 -3.72
CA THR A 374 13.54 20.63 -3.74
C THR A 374 13.49 22.00 -3.09
N SER A 375 14.36 22.29 -2.12
CA SER A 375 14.44 23.62 -1.49
C SER A 375 15.14 24.65 -2.35
N HIS A 376 15.98 24.23 -3.31
CA HIS A 376 16.73 25.09 -4.23
C HIS A 376 16.21 25.04 -5.67
N ALA A 377 15.17 24.23 -5.92
CA ALA A 377 14.60 24.07 -7.24
C ALA A 377 13.89 25.35 -7.72
N SER A 378 14.01 25.61 -9.02
CA SER A 378 13.32 26.70 -9.68
C SER A 378 12.62 26.20 -10.93
N GLY A 379 11.34 26.59 -11.11
CA GLY A 379 10.55 26.17 -12.25
C GLY A 379 9.05 26.30 -11.99
N PRO A 380 8.21 25.89 -12.95
CA PRO A 380 6.77 25.91 -12.77
C PRO A 380 6.33 24.93 -11.68
N VAL A 381 5.62 25.43 -10.68
CA VAL A 381 5.09 24.62 -9.58
C VAL A 381 3.90 23.79 -10.11
N PRO A 382 3.92 22.47 -9.93
CA PRO A 382 2.79 21.62 -10.32
C PRO A 382 1.55 21.97 -9.48
N THR A 383 0.38 21.96 -10.14
CA THR A 383 -0.89 22.22 -9.45
C THR A 383 -1.37 20.95 -8.78
N VAL A 384 -1.62 21.05 -7.47
CA VAL A 384 -2.14 19.95 -6.65
C VAL A 384 -3.46 20.38 -6.04
N THR A 385 -4.54 19.69 -6.39
CA THR A 385 -5.88 19.97 -5.86
C THR A 385 -6.31 18.87 -4.91
N THR A 386 -6.45 19.23 -3.64
CA THR A 386 -6.91 18.32 -2.58
C THR A 386 -8.40 18.04 -2.73
N ASP A 387 -8.81 16.79 -2.77
CA ASP A 387 -10.19 16.40 -2.54
C ASP A 387 -10.46 16.48 -1.02
N PRO A 388 -11.45 17.22 -0.56
CA PRO A 388 -11.75 17.31 0.87
C PRO A 388 -12.28 16.01 1.47
N ARG A 389 -12.79 15.11 0.62
CA ARG A 389 -13.26 13.78 1.05
C ARG A 389 -12.06 12.92 1.42
N HIS A 390 -12.17 12.23 2.52
CA HIS A 390 -11.14 11.34 3.04
C HIS A 390 -11.75 10.25 3.89
N ALA A 391 -11.00 9.19 4.13
CA ALA A 391 -11.34 8.17 5.09
C ALA A 391 -10.23 8.01 6.12
N ARG A 392 -10.58 7.55 7.30
CA ARG A 392 -9.67 7.37 8.43
C ARG A 392 -9.86 6.00 9.07
N GLY A 393 -8.77 5.41 9.51
CA GLY A 393 -8.73 4.23 10.36
C GLY A 393 -8.02 4.54 11.68
N ALA A 394 -7.68 3.52 12.42
CA ALA A 394 -6.91 3.64 13.65
C ALA A 394 -5.41 3.87 13.37
N THR A 395 -4.85 3.16 12.39
CA THR A 395 -3.41 3.21 12.08
C THR A 395 -3.10 3.77 10.70
N MET A 396 -4.11 4.12 9.92
CA MET A 396 -3.96 4.64 8.58
C MET A 396 -5.08 5.61 8.19
N ALA A 397 -4.85 6.37 7.13
CA ALA A 397 -5.83 7.25 6.51
C ALA A 397 -5.77 7.12 4.99
N PHE A 398 -6.79 7.64 4.33
CA PHE A 398 -6.93 7.59 2.88
C PHE A 398 -7.32 8.97 2.35
N GLY A 399 -6.65 9.39 1.28
CA GLY A 399 -6.91 10.67 0.65
C GLY A 399 -6.99 10.58 -0.87
N ARG A 400 -7.60 11.59 -1.49
CA ARG A 400 -7.64 11.78 -2.94
C ARG A 400 -7.12 13.16 -3.30
N ALA A 401 -6.49 13.27 -4.45
CA ALA A 401 -6.07 14.53 -5.02
C ALA A 401 -5.96 14.43 -6.54
N SER A 402 -6.07 15.56 -7.22
CA SER A 402 -5.72 15.66 -8.63
C SER A 402 -4.43 16.46 -8.80
N PHE A 403 -3.67 16.10 -9.82
CA PHE A 403 -2.34 16.61 -10.10
C PHE A 403 -2.26 17.04 -11.56
N SER A 404 -1.75 18.23 -11.83
CA SER A 404 -1.49 18.72 -13.18
C SER A 404 -0.23 19.57 -13.23
N GLY A 405 0.45 19.50 -14.36
CA GLY A 405 1.74 20.14 -14.62
C GLY A 405 2.64 19.21 -15.42
N ASP A 406 3.61 19.78 -16.11
CA ASP A 406 4.55 19.02 -16.92
C ASP A 406 5.62 18.35 -16.06
N GLY A 407 6.03 17.14 -16.47
CA GLY A 407 7.16 16.46 -15.88
C GLY A 407 6.98 15.97 -14.44
N ILE A 408 5.74 15.73 -13.97
CA ILE A 408 5.51 15.15 -12.64
C ILE A 408 6.11 13.73 -12.61
N VAL A 409 7.06 13.50 -11.71
CA VAL A 409 7.77 12.22 -11.51
C VAL A 409 7.35 11.52 -10.22
N GLU A 410 6.93 12.27 -9.19
CA GLU A 410 6.43 11.72 -7.94
C GLU A 410 5.15 12.44 -7.50
N LYS A 411 4.21 11.71 -6.92
CA LYS A 411 2.98 12.26 -6.34
C LYS A 411 2.50 11.36 -5.21
N GLY A 412 1.94 11.99 -4.17
CA GLY A 412 1.51 11.27 -2.99
C GLY A 412 0.92 12.17 -1.92
N PHE A 413 0.97 11.70 -0.69
CA PHE A 413 0.60 12.46 0.51
C PHE A 413 1.75 12.49 1.50
N CYS A 414 1.98 13.66 2.10
CA CYS A 414 2.78 13.80 3.30
C CYS A 414 1.89 14.04 4.52
N TRP A 415 2.38 13.65 5.70
CA TRP A 415 1.59 13.80 6.94
C TRP A 415 2.49 14.00 8.15
N GLY A 416 1.92 14.67 9.16
CA GLY A 416 2.58 14.93 10.43
C GLY A 416 1.62 15.45 11.48
N LYS A 417 2.13 15.72 12.67
CA LYS A 417 1.35 16.25 13.80
C LYS A 417 1.25 17.78 13.78
N LYS A 418 1.98 18.45 12.88
CA LYS A 418 1.93 19.89 12.68
C LYS A 418 1.15 20.22 11.41
N ASN A 419 0.49 21.36 11.40
CA ASN A 419 -0.18 21.84 10.21
C ASN A 419 0.81 22.08 9.05
N ASN A 420 0.32 21.87 7.82
CA ASN A 420 1.09 21.99 6.58
C ASN A 420 2.33 21.08 6.51
N PRO A 421 2.16 19.76 6.67
CA PRO A 421 3.25 18.84 6.48
C PRO A 421 3.85 19.00 5.07
N THR A 422 5.12 18.73 4.98
CA THR A 422 5.92 18.81 3.75
C THR A 422 6.52 17.45 3.42
N ILE A 423 7.22 17.33 2.32
CA ILE A 423 7.96 16.12 1.98
C ILE A 423 9.07 15.77 2.98
N ARG A 424 9.42 16.69 3.89
CA ARG A 424 10.35 16.44 5.03
C ARG A 424 9.70 15.67 6.18
N ASP A 425 8.38 15.67 6.24
CA ASP A 425 7.61 14.86 7.17
C ASP A 425 7.42 13.45 6.60
N ASN A 426 6.60 12.61 7.23
CA ASN A 426 6.27 11.32 6.65
C ASN A 426 5.58 11.48 5.29
N ARG A 427 5.85 10.56 4.36
CA ARG A 427 5.25 10.58 3.02
C ARG A 427 4.97 9.18 2.49
N SER A 428 3.97 9.07 1.61
CA SER A 428 3.61 7.85 0.91
C SER A 428 3.16 8.15 -0.52
N THR A 429 3.66 7.36 -1.44
CA THR A 429 3.21 7.33 -2.84
C THR A 429 2.27 6.15 -3.10
N LYS A 430 2.07 5.29 -2.08
CA LYS A 430 1.22 4.10 -2.18
C LYS A 430 -0.21 4.49 -2.54
N SER A 431 -0.74 3.92 -3.60
CA SER A 431 -2.09 4.19 -4.06
C SER A 431 -2.75 2.97 -4.67
N PHE A 432 -4.08 2.93 -4.58
CA PHE A 432 -4.92 1.98 -5.30
C PHE A 432 -5.67 2.70 -6.43
N SER A 433 -5.80 2.04 -7.57
CA SER A 433 -6.62 2.50 -8.67
C SER A 433 -8.06 2.02 -8.43
N ASN A 434 -8.90 2.90 -7.87
CA ASN A 434 -10.33 2.65 -7.67
C ASN A 434 -11.09 3.94 -7.97
N ASN A 435 -11.81 4.00 -9.09
CA ASN A 435 -12.50 5.20 -9.58
C ASN A 435 -11.64 6.48 -9.50
N GLY A 436 -10.37 6.34 -9.91
CA GLY A 436 -9.29 7.28 -9.65
C GLY A 436 -8.45 6.85 -8.42
N ASN A 437 -7.25 7.39 -8.28
CA ASN A 437 -6.33 6.92 -7.24
C ASN A 437 -6.79 7.30 -5.83
N ILE A 438 -6.83 6.32 -4.95
CA ILE A 438 -6.90 6.48 -3.50
C ILE A 438 -5.50 6.29 -2.95
N TYR A 439 -4.96 7.30 -2.27
CA TYR A 439 -3.66 7.23 -1.62
C TYR A 439 -3.79 6.70 -0.21
N VAL A 440 -2.87 5.81 0.18
CA VAL A 440 -2.85 5.16 1.48
C VAL A 440 -1.74 5.75 2.34
N ILE A 441 -2.09 6.17 3.53
CA ILE A 441 -1.22 6.83 4.50
C ILE A 441 -1.16 5.91 5.72
N GLU A 442 -0.05 5.21 5.90
CA GLU A 442 0.14 4.16 6.92
C GLU A 442 1.05 4.65 8.07
N GLY A 443 1.12 3.90 9.15
CA GLY A 443 2.03 4.18 10.27
C GLY A 443 1.53 5.26 11.23
N MET A 444 0.24 5.52 11.28
CA MET A 444 -0.36 6.46 12.21
C MET A 444 -0.61 5.84 13.57
N THR A 445 -0.56 6.66 14.61
CA THR A 445 -0.92 6.28 15.98
C THR A 445 -2.43 6.43 16.16
N PRO A 446 -3.13 5.47 16.78
CA PRO A 446 -4.55 5.60 17.09
C PRO A 446 -4.85 6.82 17.98
N SER A 447 -6.10 7.29 17.95
CA SER A 447 -6.61 8.40 18.77
C SER A 447 -5.73 9.66 18.74
N THR A 448 -5.22 10.01 17.57
CA THR A 448 -4.23 11.08 17.43
C THR A 448 -4.61 12.01 16.27
N PHE A 449 -4.45 13.33 16.50
CA PHE A 449 -4.59 14.31 15.43
C PHE A 449 -3.38 14.27 14.50
N TYR A 450 -3.68 14.30 13.20
CA TYR A 450 -2.73 14.44 12.13
C TYR A 450 -3.20 15.47 11.10
N TYR A 451 -2.25 15.94 10.34
CA TYR A 451 -2.47 16.75 9.15
C TYR A 451 -1.96 15.94 7.97
N ILE A 452 -2.79 15.77 6.94
CA ILE A 452 -2.42 15.11 5.68
C ILE A 452 -2.48 16.12 4.54
N ARG A 453 -1.54 16.03 3.61
CA ARG A 453 -1.41 17.01 2.53
C ARG A 453 -0.91 16.34 1.26
N PRO A 454 -1.61 16.43 0.12
CA PRO A 454 -1.09 15.91 -1.13
C PRO A 454 0.05 16.77 -1.66
N TYR A 455 0.99 16.12 -2.36
CA TYR A 455 2.11 16.78 -3.01
C TYR A 455 2.42 16.15 -4.36
N ALA A 456 3.12 16.91 -5.21
CA ALA A 456 3.72 16.40 -6.44
C ALA A 456 5.11 17.00 -6.61
N ILE A 457 6.03 16.23 -7.19
CA ILE A 457 7.40 16.64 -7.51
C ILE A 457 7.60 16.49 -9.02
N THR A 458 8.16 17.51 -9.66
CA THR A 458 8.51 17.48 -11.08
C THR A 458 9.91 16.91 -11.30
N ASN A 459 10.25 16.59 -12.55
CA ASN A 459 11.61 16.20 -12.96
C ASN A 459 12.67 17.32 -12.86
N GLN A 460 12.25 18.51 -12.44
CA GLN A 460 13.12 19.64 -12.08
C GLN A 460 13.17 19.85 -10.55
N ASP A 461 12.77 18.86 -9.78
CA ASP A 461 12.70 18.84 -8.31
C ASP A 461 11.78 19.92 -7.71
N VAL A 462 10.89 20.53 -8.51
CA VAL A 462 9.94 21.54 -8.02
C VAL A 462 8.76 20.84 -7.35
N VAL A 463 8.47 21.23 -6.10
CA VAL A 463 7.39 20.66 -5.30
C VAL A 463 6.16 21.55 -5.32
N GLY A 464 5.01 20.97 -5.65
CA GLY A 464 3.69 21.58 -5.44
C GLY A 464 2.93 20.86 -4.33
N TYR A 465 2.19 21.62 -3.55
CA TYR A 465 1.36 21.10 -2.45
C TYR A 465 -0.10 21.49 -2.63
N GLY A 466 -0.99 20.57 -2.26
CA GLY A 466 -2.41 20.88 -2.11
C GLY A 466 -2.75 21.48 -0.73
N LYS A 467 -4.06 21.61 -0.47
CA LYS A 467 -4.57 22.01 0.85
C LYS A 467 -4.40 20.89 1.87
N THR A 468 -4.08 21.26 3.09
CA THR A 468 -3.99 20.36 4.23
C THR A 468 -5.38 19.97 4.74
N ILE A 469 -5.53 18.71 5.12
CA ILE A 469 -6.70 18.20 5.84
C ILE A 469 -6.28 17.79 7.25
N LYS A 470 -6.93 18.35 8.29
CA LYS A 470 -6.78 17.88 9.67
C LYS A 470 -7.68 16.65 9.86
N ILE A 471 -7.13 15.58 10.37
CA ILE A 471 -7.84 14.34 10.69
C ILE A 471 -7.56 13.94 12.13
N CYS A 472 -8.43 13.13 12.70
CA CYS A 472 -8.19 12.43 13.95
C CYS A 472 -8.34 10.93 13.70
N THR A 473 -7.29 10.13 13.93
CA THR A 473 -7.37 8.68 13.80
C THR A 473 -8.36 8.08 14.79
N LEU A 474 -8.93 6.94 14.42
CA LEU A 474 -9.81 6.18 15.32
C LEU A 474 -9.03 5.61 16.50
N PRO A 475 -9.67 5.32 17.63
CA PRO A 475 -9.16 4.33 18.58
C PRO A 475 -8.91 2.99 17.88
N MET A 476 -7.95 2.23 18.36
CA MET A 476 -7.68 0.89 17.82
C MET A 476 -8.88 -0.02 18.00
N GLY A 477 -9.24 -0.80 16.99
CA GLY A 477 -10.23 -1.86 17.13
C GLY A 477 -9.73 -2.96 18.07
N GLU A 478 -10.64 -3.55 18.83
CA GLU A 478 -10.34 -4.57 19.84
C GLU A 478 -11.17 -5.84 19.62
N ILE A 479 -11.34 -6.23 18.36
CA ILE A 479 -12.00 -7.48 18.00
C ILE A 479 -11.06 -8.63 18.33
N THR A 480 -11.55 -9.60 19.09
CA THR A 480 -10.84 -10.85 19.39
C THR A 480 -11.55 -12.03 18.74
N TRP A 481 -10.86 -13.15 18.60
CA TRP A 481 -11.44 -14.34 17.99
C TRP A 481 -10.86 -15.64 18.53
N THR A 482 -11.66 -16.70 18.37
CA THR A 482 -11.27 -18.10 18.61
C THR A 482 -11.75 -18.94 17.43
N TYR A 483 -10.97 -19.97 17.08
CA TYR A 483 -11.35 -20.89 16.03
C TYR A 483 -11.46 -22.33 16.53
N ASN A 484 -12.59 -22.94 16.34
CA ASN A 484 -12.88 -24.33 16.66
C ASN A 484 -12.66 -25.18 15.39
N ASN A 485 -11.52 -25.85 15.33
CA ASN A 485 -11.14 -26.72 14.24
C ASN A 485 -12.13 -27.87 14.06
N GLY A 486 -12.39 -28.26 12.80
CA GLY A 486 -13.31 -29.37 12.50
C GLY A 486 -13.10 -29.96 11.11
N GLY A 487 -12.38 -29.26 10.24
CA GLY A 487 -12.01 -29.69 8.91
C GLY A 487 -10.66 -30.38 8.85
N SER A 488 -10.17 -30.64 7.64
CA SER A 488 -8.78 -31.05 7.37
C SER A 488 -7.80 -29.99 7.89
N ALA A 489 -6.53 -30.35 8.02
CA ALA A 489 -5.49 -29.39 8.42
C ALA A 489 -5.41 -28.19 7.47
N GLU A 490 -5.61 -28.43 6.19
CA GLU A 490 -5.62 -27.41 5.14
C GLU A 490 -6.80 -26.44 5.27
N GLU A 491 -8.03 -26.94 5.40
CA GLU A 491 -9.23 -26.12 5.61
C GLU A 491 -9.11 -25.29 6.89
N ASN A 492 -8.62 -25.89 7.96
CA ASN A 492 -8.39 -25.20 9.22
C ASN A 492 -7.32 -24.11 9.06
N GLY A 493 -6.26 -24.36 8.28
CA GLY A 493 -5.19 -23.40 7.97
C GLY A 493 -5.73 -22.19 7.20
N ARG A 494 -6.49 -22.41 6.11
CA ARG A 494 -7.12 -21.32 5.32
C ARG A 494 -8.07 -20.47 6.16
N ILE A 495 -8.97 -21.12 6.90
CA ILE A 495 -9.94 -20.40 7.75
C ILE A 495 -9.21 -19.58 8.81
N ASN A 496 -8.21 -20.18 9.48
CA ASN A 496 -7.43 -19.48 10.52
C ASN A 496 -6.71 -18.25 9.96
N SER A 497 -6.07 -18.38 8.80
CA SER A 497 -5.39 -17.26 8.11
C SER A 497 -6.39 -16.17 7.70
N ALA A 498 -7.52 -16.56 7.12
CA ALA A 498 -8.56 -15.61 6.68
C ALA A 498 -9.17 -14.84 7.84
N VAL A 499 -9.44 -15.51 8.98
CA VAL A 499 -9.95 -14.85 10.19
C VAL A 499 -8.92 -13.88 10.75
N LYS A 500 -7.66 -14.32 10.85
CA LYS A 500 -6.58 -13.45 11.33
C LYS A 500 -6.47 -12.19 10.49
N ASP A 501 -6.40 -12.33 9.16
CA ASP A 501 -6.26 -11.21 8.24
C ASP A 501 -7.48 -10.26 8.30
N ALA A 502 -8.70 -10.80 8.29
CA ALA A 502 -9.93 -10.00 8.40
C ALA A 502 -9.99 -9.19 9.72
N VAL A 503 -9.65 -9.83 10.84
CA VAL A 503 -9.64 -9.17 12.15
C VAL A 503 -8.52 -8.13 12.23
N ASP A 504 -7.33 -8.42 11.72
CA ASP A 504 -6.22 -7.47 11.67
C ASP A 504 -6.59 -6.22 10.84
N ILE A 505 -7.21 -6.39 9.68
CA ILE A 505 -7.70 -5.28 8.85
C ILE A 505 -8.72 -4.44 9.61
N TRP A 506 -9.72 -5.08 10.19
CA TRP A 506 -10.76 -4.35 10.91
C TRP A 506 -10.22 -3.64 12.16
N ASN A 507 -9.33 -4.26 12.92
CA ASN A 507 -8.72 -3.61 14.08
C ASN A 507 -7.87 -2.39 13.70
N ASN A 508 -7.23 -2.40 12.52
CA ASN A 508 -6.47 -1.26 12.01
C ASN A 508 -7.35 -0.15 11.40
N LEU A 509 -8.54 -0.49 10.90
CA LEU A 509 -9.40 0.43 10.13
C LEU A 509 -10.68 0.83 10.86
N THR A 510 -11.06 0.13 11.91
CA THR A 510 -12.27 0.42 12.68
C THR A 510 -11.94 0.65 14.14
N SER A 511 -12.88 1.20 14.87
CA SER A 511 -12.82 1.34 16.33
C SER A 511 -13.74 0.34 17.07
N ILE A 512 -14.15 -0.71 16.37
CA ILE A 512 -15.07 -1.73 16.90
C ILE A 512 -14.38 -2.51 18.01
N LYS A 513 -15.05 -2.65 19.13
CA LYS A 513 -14.57 -3.37 20.33
C LYS A 513 -15.70 -4.14 21.01
N GLY A 514 -15.32 -4.98 21.97
CA GLY A 514 -16.28 -5.75 22.78
C GLY A 514 -16.89 -6.95 22.06
N ILE A 515 -16.35 -7.34 20.90
CA ILE A 515 -16.76 -8.54 20.17
C ILE A 515 -15.65 -9.59 20.24
N ASN A 516 -16.04 -10.81 20.62
CA ASN A 516 -15.20 -11.99 20.46
C ASN A 516 -15.83 -12.92 19.41
N MET A 517 -15.21 -13.02 18.27
CA MET A 517 -15.66 -13.90 17.19
C MET A 517 -15.40 -15.34 17.57
N THR A 518 -16.47 -16.15 17.64
CA THR A 518 -16.36 -17.61 17.80
C THR A 518 -16.56 -18.26 16.44
N VAL A 519 -15.46 -18.56 15.78
CA VAL A 519 -15.47 -19.16 14.44
C VAL A 519 -15.44 -20.68 14.56
N ASN A 520 -16.31 -21.36 13.83
CA ASN A 520 -16.45 -22.80 13.86
C ASN A 520 -16.33 -23.38 12.45
N TYR A 521 -15.67 -24.52 12.30
CA TYR A 521 -15.80 -25.29 11.07
C TYR A 521 -17.21 -25.85 10.95
N GLY A 522 -17.90 -25.49 9.88
CA GLY A 522 -19.28 -25.88 9.65
C GLY A 522 -19.41 -27.00 8.60
N ALA A 523 -19.19 -28.27 8.98
CA ALA A 523 -19.21 -29.40 8.04
C ALA A 523 -20.48 -29.52 7.17
N SER A 524 -21.62 -29.01 7.64
CA SER A 524 -22.88 -28.98 6.89
C SER A 524 -23.22 -27.59 6.32
N THR A 525 -22.40 -26.57 6.54
CA THR A 525 -22.57 -25.23 6.01
C THR A 525 -21.99 -25.18 4.60
N GLN A 526 -22.79 -24.79 3.61
CA GLN A 526 -22.30 -24.78 2.22
C GLN A 526 -21.35 -23.58 1.92
N THR A 527 -21.58 -22.48 2.59
CA THR A 527 -20.84 -21.22 2.45
C THR A 527 -20.23 -20.82 3.80
N ALA A 528 -20.62 -19.70 4.32
CA ALA A 528 -20.39 -19.26 5.68
C ALA A 528 -21.67 -18.63 6.23
N ASP A 529 -21.78 -18.48 7.52
CA ASP A 529 -22.84 -17.71 8.17
C ASP A 529 -22.35 -17.15 9.51
N CYS A 530 -22.93 -16.03 9.93
CA CYS A 530 -22.66 -15.44 11.24
C CYS A 530 -23.92 -14.84 11.87
N SER A 531 -24.07 -15.06 13.16
CA SER A 531 -25.14 -14.43 13.94
C SER A 531 -24.65 -13.12 14.55
N TYR A 532 -25.59 -12.24 14.91
CA TYR A 532 -25.32 -11.07 15.73
C TYR A 532 -24.52 -11.47 16.98
N GLY A 533 -23.42 -10.77 17.23
CA GLY A 533 -22.53 -11.07 18.36
C GLY A 533 -21.35 -11.98 18.03
N GLY A 534 -21.22 -12.47 16.78
CA GLY A 534 -19.97 -13.05 16.31
C GLY A 534 -19.86 -14.58 16.45
N TRP A 535 -20.97 -15.33 16.54
CA TRP A 535 -20.92 -16.76 16.37
C TRP A 535 -21.00 -17.12 14.88
N MET A 536 -19.90 -17.60 14.32
CA MET A 536 -19.68 -17.81 12.89
C MET A 536 -19.43 -19.27 12.56
N ARG A 537 -19.90 -19.73 11.40
CA ARG A 537 -19.51 -21.01 10.80
C ARG A 537 -18.93 -20.76 9.41
N VAL A 538 -17.88 -21.49 9.08
CA VAL A 538 -17.27 -21.49 7.76
C VAL A 538 -17.27 -22.92 7.23
N GLY A 539 -17.88 -23.14 6.07
CA GLY A 539 -18.07 -24.44 5.47
C GLY A 539 -16.84 -25.03 4.80
N PRO A 540 -16.93 -26.28 4.30
CA PRO A 540 -15.81 -26.98 3.65
C PRO A 540 -15.47 -26.44 2.26
N ASN A 541 -16.32 -25.62 1.66
CA ASN A 541 -16.06 -25.06 0.33
C ASN A 541 -14.94 -24.01 0.39
N ALA A 542 -13.80 -24.32 -0.21
CA ALA A 542 -12.61 -23.49 -0.23
C ALA A 542 -12.86 -22.06 -0.78
N SER A 543 -13.84 -21.91 -1.68
CA SER A 543 -14.21 -20.59 -2.23
C SER A 543 -14.75 -19.61 -1.18
N TYR A 544 -15.13 -20.08 -0.02
CA TYR A 544 -15.62 -19.26 1.10
C TYR A 544 -14.68 -19.25 2.31
N GLN A 545 -13.52 -19.89 2.22
CA GLN A 545 -12.49 -19.90 3.27
C GLN A 545 -11.49 -18.78 3.04
N ARG A 546 -11.97 -17.53 2.90
CA ARG A 546 -11.24 -16.35 2.43
C ARG A 546 -11.48 -15.14 3.33
N THR A 547 -10.55 -14.17 3.31
CA THR A 547 -10.63 -12.91 4.07
C THR A 547 -11.93 -12.15 3.78
N GLY A 548 -12.33 -12.03 2.50
CA GLY A 548 -13.55 -11.33 2.12
C GLY A 548 -14.81 -12.00 2.67
N THR A 549 -14.89 -13.32 2.67
CA THR A 549 -16.01 -14.06 3.30
C THR A 549 -16.04 -13.79 4.81
N ILE A 550 -14.91 -13.85 5.48
CA ILE A 550 -14.86 -13.56 6.92
C ILE A 550 -15.31 -12.13 7.21
N GLN A 551 -14.87 -11.13 6.43
CA GLN A 551 -15.33 -9.75 6.59
C GLN A 551 -16.83 -9.58 6.34
N HIS A 552 -17.38 -10.30 5.36
CA HIS A 552 -18.83 -10.36 5.13
C HIS A 552 -19.56 -10.87 6.37
N GLU A 553 -19.12 -11.99 6.91
CA GLU A 553 -19.72 -12.59 8.12
C GLU A 553 -19.50 -11.69 9.37
N MET A 554 -18.37 -11.01 9.46
CA MET A 554 -18.13 -10.02 10.52
C MET A 554 -19.11 -8.84 10.45
N ALA A 555 -19.54 -8.44 9.25
CA ALA A 555 -20.58 -7.41 9.12
C ALA A 555 -21.93 -7.86 9.72
N HIS A 556 -22.29 -9.12 9.58
CA HIS A 556 -23.45 -9.70 10.27
C HIS A 556 -23.29 -9.69 11.79
N ALA A 557 -22.06 -9.96 12.28
CA ALA A 557 -21.77 -9.93 13.71
C ALA A 557 -22.05 -8.56 14.34
N VAL A 558 -21.85 -7.48 13.59
CA VAL A 558 -22.05 -6.10 14.06
C VAL A 558 -23.37 -5.48 13.65
N GLY A 559 -24.29 -6.25 13.09
CA GLY A 559 -25.68 -5.81 12.94
C GLY A 559 -26.22 -5.72 11.52
N VAL A 560 -25.39 -5.86 10.49
CA VAL A 560 -25.85 -5.91 9.10
C VAL A 560 -26.71 -7.17 8.88
N GLY A 561 -27.95 -7.01 8.46
CA GLY A 561 -28.87 -8.12 8.25
C GLY A 561 -29.26 -8.94 9.47
N THR A 562 -28.88 -8.52 10.67
CA THR A 562 -29.10 -9.27 11.93
C THR A 562 -29.78 -8.45 13.02
N THR A 563 -30.11 -7.20 12.76
CA THR A 563 -30.77 -6.31 13.74
C THR A 563 -32.02 -5.64 13.17
N ASP A 564 -32.95 -5.28 14.07
CA ASP A 564 -34.14 -4.51 13.73
C ASP A 564 -33.80 -3.18 13.03
N THR A 565 -32.73 -2.52 13.43
CA THR A 565 -32.28 -1.28 12.80
C THR A 565 -31.94 -1.49 11.34
N TRP A 566 -31.33 -2.61 11.00
CA TRP A 566 -31.02 -2.93 9.63
C TRP A 566 -32.27 -3.24 8.80
N TYR A 567 -33.12 -4.13 9.23
CA TYR A 567 -34.20 -4.64 8.38
C TYR A 567 -35.59 -4.06 8.64
N ASN A 568 -35.81 -3.27 9.69
CA ASN A 568 -37.12 -2.72 10.03
C ASN A 568 -37.13 -1.19 10.26
N SER A 569 -35.97 -0.53 10.36
CA SER A 569 -35.93 0.89 10.63
C SER A 569 -36.20 1.73 9.38
N SER A 570 -37.24 2.54 9.41
CA SER A 570 -37.49 3.58 8.39
C SER A 570 -36.57 4.79 8.51
N ILE A 571 -35.79 4.89 9.60
CA ILE A 571 -34.86 6.00 9.84
C ILE A 571 -33.61 5.88 8.99
N TYR A 572 -33.11 4.64 8.86
CA TYR A 572 -31.83 4.38 8.19
C TYR A 572 -31.98 3.67 6.84
N ARG A 573 -33.18 3.28 6.44
CA ARG A 573 -33.41 2.63 5.14
C ARG A 573 -34.68 3.16 4.49
N GLU A 574 -34.59 3.42 3.19
CA GLU A 574 -35.70 3.85 2.37
C GLU A 574 -36.76 2.74 2.26
N ASN A 575 -36.33 1.49 2.12
CA ASN A 575 -37.17 0.32 2.03
C ASN A 575 -36.53 -0.86 2.77
N THR A 576 -37.28 -1.56 3.61
CA THR A 576 -36.77 -2.67 4.43
C THR A 576 -36.43 -3.93 3.65
N SER A 577 -36.96 -4.11 2.43
CA SER A 577 -36.64 -5.27 1.58
C SER A 577 -35.48 -5.01 0.64
N THR A 578 -35.50 -3.87 -0.05
CA THR A 578 -34.45 -3.38 -0.95
C THR A 578 -34.45 -1.87 -0.85
N GLY A 579 -33.33 -1.23 -0.89
CA GLY A 579 -33.28 0.23 -0.83
C GLY A 579 -31.91 0.76 -0.46
N PHE A 580 -31.91 2.03 -0.13
CA PHE A 580 -30.70 2.74 0.25
C PHE A 580 -30.58 2.84 1.75
N TRP A 581 -29.35 2.79 2.24
CA TRP A 581 -29.04 3.24 3.59
C TRP A 581 -29.11 4.76 3.63
N LEU A 582 -29.80 5.32 4.62
CA LEU A 582 -30.03 6.76 4.71
C LEU A 582 -29.02 7.47 5.63
N GLY A 583 -28.09 6.75 6.20
CA GLY A 583 -27.04 7.31 7.07
C GLY A 583 -26.08 8.17 6.30
N GLU A 584 -25.84 9.40 6.76
CA GLU A 584 -25.03 10.39 6.08
C GLU A 584 -23.53 10.02 6.07
N ARG A 585 -23.06 9.36 7.12
CA ARG A 585 -21.64 9.04 7.22
C ARG A 585 -21.24 7.93 6.26
N THR A 586 -22.05 6.91 6.15
CA THR A 586 -21.85 5.81 5.19
C THR A 586 -21.80 6.35 3.77
N ASP A 587 -22.72 7.22 3.42
CA ASP A 587 -22.76 7.83 2.08
C ASP A 587 -21.56 8.76 1.83
N GLN A 588 -21.05 9.46 2.85
CA GLN A 588 -19.81 10.25 2.73
C GLN A 588 -18.59 9.37 2.45
N ILE A 589 -18.46 8.24 3.14
CA ILE A 589 -17.37 7.29 2.90
C ILE A 589 -17.53 6.63 1.53
N LEU A 590 -18.75 6.27 1.14
CA LEU A 590 -19.00 5.71 -0.18
C LEU A 590 -18.72 6.73 -1.29
N ALA A 591 -19.11 7.99 -1.12
CA ALA A 591 -18.77 9.06 -2.05
C ALA A 591 -17.25 9.25 -2.22
N PHE A 592 -16.50 9.05 -1.15
CA PHE A 592 -15.04 9.02 -1.21
C PHE A 592 -14.53 7.81 -2.00
N LEU A 593 -15.02 6.61 -1.71
CA LEU A 593 -14.57 5.37 -2.34
C LEU A 593 -14.91 5.33 -3.83
N GLU A 594 -16.13 5.72 -4.21
CA GLU A 594 -16.62 5.70 -5.59
C GLU A 594 -16.23 6.95 -6.40
N ASN A 595 -15.67 7.98 -5.75
CA ASN A 595 -15.45 9.30 -6.35
C ASN A 595 -16.73 9.91 -6.95
N ASP A 596 -17.87 9.63 -6.33
CA ASP A 596 -19.18 10.11 -6.74
C ASP A 596 -19.97 10.62 -5.52
N ASN A 597 -20.30 11.91 -5.51
CA ASN A 597 -21.07 12.54 -4.42
C ASN A 597 -22.52 12.05 -4.33
N ASN A 598 -23.03 11.39 -5.36
CA ASN A 598 -24.37 10.83 -5.41
C ASN A 598 -24.41 9.32 -5.08
N ALA A 599 -23.28 8.76 -4.71
CA ALA A 599 -23.22 7.35 -4.33
C ALA A 599 -24.03 7.11 -3.04
N HIS A 600 -24.84 6.06 -3.06
CA HIS A 600 -25.64 5.60 -1.91
C HIS A 600 -25.42 4.11 -1.68
N LEU A 601 -25.24 3.72 -0.43
CA LEU A 601 -25.13 2.33 -0.06
C LEU A 601 -26.50 1.65 -0.29
N LYS A 602 -26.52 0.67 -1.19
CA LYS A 602 -27.68 -0.16 -1.43
C LYS A 602 -27.70 -1.33 -0.46
N GLY A 603 -28.88 -1.83 -0.18
CA GLY A 603 -29.00 -3.03 0.66
C GLY A 603 -30.32 -3.75 0.43
N ASP A 604 -30.30 -5.03 0.76
CA ASP A 604 -31.51 -5.81 0.92
C ASP A 604 -31.78 -6.12 2.41
N LYS A 605 -32.62 -7.11 2.69
CA LYS A 605 -32.93 -7.50 4.06
C LYS A 605 -31.69 -8.00 4.85
N THR A 606 -30.66 -8.48 4.15
CA THR A 606 -29.52 -9.18 4.77
C THR A 606 -28.16 -8.52 4.44
N HIS A 607 -28.01 -7.97 3.24
CA HIS A 607 -26.72 -7.59 2.67
C HIS A 607 -26.67 -6.12 2.25
N PHE A 608 -25.48 -5.64 1.92
CA PHE A 608 -25.28 -4.31 1.32
C PHE A 608 -24.37 -4.37 0.09
N TRP A 609 -24.46 -3.34 -0.76
CA TRP A 609 -23.66 -3.12 -1.95
C TRP A 609 -23.32 -1.62 -2.11
N PRO A 610 -22.14 -1.27 -2.68
CA PRO A 610 -20.99 -2.11 -2.98
C PRO A 610 -20.20 -2.49 -1.74
N TYR A 611 -19.14 -3.28 -1.89
CA TYR A 611 -18.19 -3.70 -0.86
C TYR A 611 -18.74 -4.63 0.23
N GLY A 612 -19.92 -5.17 0.06
CA GLY A 612 -20.49 -6.16 0.99
C GLY A 612 -19.86 -7.56 0.89
N ILE A 613 -19.20 -7.85 -0.23
CA ILE A 613 -18.57 -9.14 -0.54
C ILE A 613 -19.56 -10.31 -0.35
N ASN A 614 -20.74 -10.17 -0.95
CA ASN A 614 -21.89 -11.07 -0.72
C ASN A 614 -21.79 -12.45 -1.41
N GLY A 615 -20.68 -12.70 -2.05
CA GLY A 615 -20.37 -13.99 -2.68
C GLY A 615 -18.92 -14.07 -3.11
N ALA A 616 -18.43 -15.29 -3.28
CA ALA A 616 -17.03 -15.52 -3.67
C ALA A 616 -16.64 -14.84 -5.00
N HIS A 617 -17.61 -14.54 -5.86
CA HIS A 617 -17.40 -13.84 -7.13
C HIS A 617 -17.18 -12.31 -6.96
N GLU A 618 -17.54 -11.73 -5.82
CA GLU A 618 -17.29 -10.33 -5.49
C GLU A 618 -15.93 -10.13 -4.80
N ASP A 619 -15.30 -11.21 -4.34
CA ASP A 619 -14.01 -11.19 -3.67
C ASP A 619 -12.88 -11.31 -4.72
N ASP A 620 -12.33 -10.17 -5.10
CA ASP A 620 -11.22 -10.09 -6.05
C ASP A 620 -9.83 -10.27 -5.39
N GLY A 621 -9.78 -10.49 -4.06
CA GLY A 621 -8.54 -10.66 -3.30
C GLY A 621 -7.77 -9.37 -3.06
N THR A 622 -8.25 -8.22 -3.52
CA THR A 622 -7.50 -6.97 -3.40
C THR A 622 -7.60 -6.37 -2.00
N ARG A 623 -6.50 -5.84 -1.50
CA ARG A 623 -6.49 -5.11 -0.22
C ARG A 623 -7.45 -3.91 -0.23
N MET A 624 -7.65 -3.27 -1.39
CA MET A 624 -8.58 -2.15 -1.49
C MET A 624 -10.02 -2.56 -1.23
N LEU A 625 -10.46 -3.72 -1.73
CA LEU A 625 -11.78 -4.27 -1.46
C LEU A 625 -11.98 -4.49 0.05
N TYR A 626 -10.99 -5.11 0.70
CA TYR A 626 -11.06 -5.41 2.13
C TYR A 626 -11.03 -4.13 3.00
N TYR A 627 -10.25 -3.13 2.60
CA TYR A 627 -10.24 -1.83 3.26
C TYR A 627 -11.56 -1.10 3.09
N ALA A 628 -12.12 -1.11 1.87
CA ALA A 628 -13.41 -0.49 1.59
C ALA A 628 -14.54 -1.11 2.42
N ASN A 629 -14.57 -2.45 2.54
CA ASN A 629 -15.52 -3.14 3.42
C ASN A 629 -15.40 -2.65 4.87
N ALA A 630 -14.19 -2.64 5.43
CA ALA A 630 -13.96 -2.18 6.82
C ALA A 630 -14.38 -0.72 7.03
N LEU A 631 -14.06 0.17 6.08
CA LEU A 631 -14.43 1.59 6.15
C LEU A 631 -15.95 1.81 6.06
N ILE A 632 -16.66 1.05 5.23
CA ILE A 632 -18.12 1.10 5.15
C ILE A 632 -18.75 0.59 6.45
N VAL A 633 -18.24 -0.51 7.01
CA VAL A 633 -18.80 -1.04 8.27
C VAL A 633 -18.52 -0.09 9.44
N GLN A 634 -17.34 0.55 9.49
CA GLN A 634 -17.08 1.63 10.46
C GLN A 634 -18.10 2.77 10.30
N ALA A 635 -18.37 3.18 9.07
CA ALA A 635 -19.31 4.27 8.79
C ALA A 635 -20.78 3.90 9.14
N LEU A 636 -21.19 2.66 8.91
CA LEU A 636 -22.49 2.15 9.38
C LEU A 636 -22.62 2.28 10.89
N GLY A 637 -21.56 1.99 11.63
CA GLY A 637 -21.50 2.19 13.07
C GLY A 637 -21.53 3.68 13.47
N GLU A 638 -20.83 4.54 12.75
CA GLU A 638 -20.87 6.00 12.93
C GLU A 638 -22.28 6.57 12.66
N ASP A 639 -23.07 5.92 11.82
CA ASP A 639 -24.50 6.19 11.59
C ASP A 639 -25.44 5.53 12.63
N ASN A 640 -24.88 4.98 13.69
CA ASN A 640 -25.63 4.29 14.75
C ASN A 640 -26.29 2.97 14.34
N LEU A 641 -25.71 2.19 13.42
CA LEU A 641 -26.07 0.77 13.35
C LEU A 641 -25.79 0.14 14.73
N PRO A 642 -26.78 -0.48 15.37
CA PRO A 642 -26.64 -0.80 16.78
C PRO A 642 -25.53 -1.79 17.06
N PRO A 643 -24.79 -1.54 18.14
CA PRO A 643 -23.74 -2.44 18.58
C PRO A 643 -24.29 -3.71 19.21
N VAL A 644 -23.48 -4.73 19.25
CA VAL A 644 -23.55 -5.73 20.31
C VAL A 644 -23.32 -5.04 21.64
N SER A 645 -23.98 -5.44 22.70
CA SER A 645 -23.86 -4.85 24.01
C SER A 645 -22.40 -4.59 24.41
N GLY A 646 -22.04 -3.34 24.56
CA GLY A 646 -20.68 -2.88 24.89
C GLY A 646 -19.70 -2.76 23.74
N ALA A 647 -20.08 -3.15 22.49
CA ALA A 647 -19.21 -3.07 21.31
C ALA A 647 -19.62 -1.90 20.45
N PHE A 648 -18.66 -1.08 19.97
CA PHE A 648 -19.05 -0.16 18.94
C PHE A 648 -17.98 0.60 18.17
N ALA A 649 -18.41 1.09 17.00
CA ALA A 649 -17.68 2.12 16.28
C ALA A 649 -17.76 3.45 17.00
N SER A 650 -16.62 4.12 17.14
CA SER A 650 -16.55 5.46 17.71
C SER A 650 -17.26 6.48 16.82
N PRO A 651 -17.76 7.59 17.40
CA PRO A 651 -18.38 8.66 16.64
C PRO A 651 -17.49 9.27 15.56
N ALA A 652 -18.12 9.85 14.54
CA ALA A 652 -17.43 10.46 13.41
C ALA A 652 -16.74 11.78 13.79
N TYR A 653 -15.56 12.04 13.24
CA TYR A 653 -14.89 13.33 13.26
C TYR A 653 -15.20 14.09 11.97
N THR A 654 -16.27 14.87 11.96
CA THR A 654 -16.79 15.55 10.77
C THR A 654 -16.67 17.06 10.81
N PHE A 655 -16.52 17.65 11.98
CA PHE A 655 -16.29 19.06 12.20
C PHE A 655 -14.84 19.30 12.61
N ILE A 656 -14.09 20.02 11.76
CA ILE A 656 -12.70 20.35 12.03
C ILE A 656 -12.66 21.64 12.82
N GLN A 657 -12.49 21.53 14.14
CA GLN A 657 -12.42 22.65 15.04
C GLN A 657 -11.00 23.22 15.18
N ASP A 658 -10.95 24.51 15.55
CA ASP A 658 -9.78 25.15 16.16
C ASP A 658 -10.08 25.38 17.65
N ASP A 659 -9.27 24.85 18.53
CA ASP A 659 -9.46 24.91 19.99
C ASP A 659 -9.34 26.33 20.55
N ASN A 660 -8.81 27.30 19.78
CA ASN A 660 -8.64 28.70 20.14
C ASN A 660 -9.67 29.62 19.48
N GLU A 661 -10.58 29.07 18.65
CA GLU A 661 -11.61 29.84 17.95
C GLU A 661 -12.92 29.84 18.77
N TYR A 662 -13.69 30.92 18.66
CA TYR A 662 -15.06 31.00 19.15
C TYR A 662 -16.03 30.62 18.04
N TYR A 663 -16.98 29.78 18.37
CA TYR A 663 -18.01 29.30 17.47
C TYR A 663 -19.38 29.81 17.90
N TYR A 664 -20.29 29.89 16.95
CA TYR A 664 -21.68 30.33 17.12
C TYR A 664 -22.60 29.28 16.49
N ILE A 665 -23.62 28.87 17.23
CA ILE A 665 -24.49 27.75 16.88
C ILE A 665 -25.85 28.27 16.46
N LEU A 666 -26.22 28.09 15.18
CA LEU A 666 -27.46 28.55 14.61
C LEU A 666 -28.38 27.35 14.35
N SER A 667 -29.70 27.59 14.51
CA SER A 667 -30.68 26.59 14.09
C SER A 667 -30.83 26.56 12.57
N ALA A 668 -30.79 25.41 11.95
CA ALA A 668 -31.09 25.26 10.52
C ALA A 668 -32.60 25.47 10.20
N ASP A 669 -33.46 25.41 11.21
CA ASP A 669 -34.89 25.68 11.10
C ASP A 669 -35.18 27.22 11.02
N ASP A 670 -34.35 28.02 11.70
CA ASP A 670 -34.37 29.49 11.63
C ASP A 670 -32.95 30.04 11.81
N VAL A 671 -32.29 30.34 10.73
CA VAL A 671 -30.89 30.80 10.70
C VAL A 671 -30.63 32.13 11.41
N ASN A 672 -31.68 32.87 11.75
CA ASN A 672 -31.57 34.04 12.61
C ASN A 672 -31.67 33.71 14.12
N SER A 673 -31.96 32.48 14.47
CA SER A 673 -32.03 32.01 15.82
C SER A 673 -30.75 31.31 16.23
N MET A 674 -30.07 31.85 17.25
CA MET A 674 -28.79 31.33 17.75
C MET A 674 -28.92 30.80 19.18
N LEU A 675 -28.16 29.74 19.45
CA LEU A 675 -28.07 29.13 20.77
C LEU A 675 -27.22 30.00 21.67
N LYS A 676 -27.76 30.37 22.84
CA LYS A 676 -27.06 31.15 23.84
C LYS A 676 -27.30 30.62 25.25
N SER A 677 -26.45 31.03 26.19
CA SER A 677 -26.69 30.85 27.62
C SER A 677 -27.64 31.91 28.15
N ASN A 678 -28.43 31.52 29.12
CA ASN A 678 -29.23 32.39 29.98
C ASN A 678 -29.16 31.87 31.43
N GLY A 679 -28.09 32.22 32.10
CA GLY A 679 -27.66 31.53 33.31
C GLY A 679 -27.30 30.08 33.03
N ASP A 680 -27.94 29.13 33.70
CA ASP A 680 -27.77 27.69 33.47
C ASP A 680 -28.72 27.13 32.43
N ALA A 681 -29.60 27.91 31.88
CA ALA A 681 -30.53 27.54 30.85
C ALA A 681 -29.97 27.86 29.45
N LEU A 682 -30.55 27.21 28.47
CA LEU A 682 -30.26 27.43 27.06
C LEU A 682 -31.46 28.13 26.42
N GLN A 683 -31.18 29.09 25.55
CA GLN A 683 -32.18 29.83 24.80
C GLN A 683 -31.81 29.90 23.32
N LEU A 684 -32.82 29.84 22.48
CA LEU A 684 -32.69 30.28 21.07
C LEU A 684 -33.18 31.72 20.99
N ALA A 685 -32.32 32.63 20.61
CA ALA A 685 -32.64 34.06 20.55
C ALA A 685 -32.38 34.57 19.10
N LYS A 686 -33.29 35.40 18.64
CA LYS A 686 -33.13 36.13 17.36
C LYS A 686 -32.19 37.30 17.56
N ASN A 687 -31.23 37.42 16.71
CA ASN A 687 -30.22 38.45 16.76
C ASN A 687 -29.77 38.98 15.42
N ASP A 688 -29.21 40.19 15.46
CA ASP A 688 -28.34 40.64 14.41
C ASP A 688 -26.90 40.21 14.66
N TRP A 689 -26.16 40.01 13.60
CA TRP A 689 -24.80 39.47 13.62
C TRP A 689 -23.81 40.35 14.45
N LYS A 690 -24.01 41.69 14.49
CA LYS A 690 -23.13 42.61 15.19
C LYS A 690 -23.30 42.55 16.71
N THR A 691 -24.53 42.31 17.17
CA THR A 691 -24.82 42.13 18.60
C THR A 691 -24.23 40.83 19.09
N VAL A 692 -24.35 39.73 18.32
CA VAL A 692 -23.79 38.41 18.65
C VAL A 692 -22.29 38.45 18.88
N LEU A 693 -21.54 39.17 18.08
CA LEU A 693 -20.08 39.30 18.21
C LEU A 693 -19.62 39.97 19.50
N LYS A 694 -20.50 40.71 20.18
CA LYS A 694 -20.22 41.45 21.42
C LYS A 694 -20.77 40.79 22.70
N ASP A 695 -21.53 39.70 22.53
CA ASP A 695 -22.21 39.01 23.65
C ASP A 695 -21.67 37.59 23.76
N ASN A 696 -20.83 37.36 24.80
CA ASN A 696 -20.20 36.08 25.00
C ASN A 696 -21.18 34.94 25.35
N SER A 697 -22.42 35.26 25.66
CA SER A 697 -23.46 34.24 25.90
C SER A 697 -23.75 33.39 24.65
N TYR A 698 -23.47 33.92 23.42
CA TYR A 698 -23.61 33.23 22.16
C TYR A 698 -22.36 32.47 21.74
N ALA A 699 -21.24 32.75 22.38
CA ALA A 699 -19.95 32.20 21.98
C ALA A 699 -19.67 30.85 22.61
N TRP A 700 -19.14 29.93 21.84
CA TRP A 700 -18.80 28.57 22.27
C TRP A 700 -17.37 28.23 21.91
N ILE A 701 -16.68 27.53 22.80
CA ILE A 701 -15.44 26.82 22.48
C ILE A 701 -15.82 25.37 22.16
N VAL A 702 -15.37 24.87 21.03
CA VAL A 702 -15.64 23.51 20.60
C VAL A 702 -14.33 22.73 20.61
N LYS A 703 -14.30 21.62 21.33
CA LYS A 703 -13.16 20.70 21.39
C LYS A 703 -13.60 19.33 20.94
N PHE A 704 -12.63 18.53 20.50
CA PHE A 704 -12.83 17.12 20.20
C PHE A 704 -11.84 16.30 21.01
N ASN A 705 -12.34 15.29 21.71
CA ASN A 705 -11.52 14.40 22.51
C ASN A 705 -11.11 13.17 21.67
N PRO A 706 -9.82 13.02 21.30
CA PRO A 706 -9.37 11.93 20.45
C PRO A 706 -9.58 10.54 21.06
N SER A 707 -9.58 10.42 22.39
CA SER A 707 -9.72 9.13 23.09
C SER A 707 -11.15 8.63 23.10
N THR A 708 -12.10 9.54 23.34
CA THR A 708 -13.53 9.22 23.38
C THR A 708 -14.24 9.41 22.05
N GLN A 709 -13.65 10.19 21.16
CA GLN A 709 -14.21 10.61 19.86
C GLN A 709 -15.51 11.44 19.99
N TYR A 710 -15.70 12.10 21.12
CA TYR A 710 -16.81 13.03 21.33
C TYR A 710 -16.36 14.48 21.25
N TYR A 711 -17.33 15.35 20.90
CA TYR A 711 -17.16 16.81 20.97
C TYR A 711 -17.62 17.33 22.32
N GLU A 712 -16.95 18.38 22.74
CA GLU A 712 -17.27 19.16 23.94
C GLU A 712 -17.57 20.60 23.51
N PHE A 713 -18.67 21.16 24.00
CA PHE A 713 -19.11 22.52 23.69
C PHE A 713 -19.18 23.33 24.96
N LYS A 714 -18.22 24.21 25.18
CA LYS A 714 -18.18 25.06 26.38
C LYS A 714 -18.68 26.48 26.04
N ASN A 715 -19.70 26.94 26.69
CA ASN A 715 -20.16 28.32 26.55
C ASN A 715 -19.19 29.31 27.21
N VAL A 716 -18.84 30.38 26.49
CA VAL A 716 -17.80 31.32 26.92
C VAL A 716 -18.22 32.17 28.13
N GLU A 717 -19.52 32.60 28.23
CA GLU A 717 -19.99 33.41 29.36
C GLU A 717 -20.22 32.59 30.62
N SER A 718 -20.93 31.49 30.52
CA SER A 718 -21.27 30.66 31.67
C SER A 718 -20.12 29.77 32.16
N GLU A 719 -19.08 29.58 31.32
CA GLU A 719 -17.99 28.62 31.53
C GLU A 719 -18.45 27.18 31.76
N LYS A 720 -19.67 26.82 31.36
CA LYS A 720 -20.30 25.51 31.50
C LYS A 720 -20.41 24.80 30.15
N ASP A 721 -20.44 23.49 30.21
CA ASP A 721 -20.53 22.63 29.04
C ASP A 721 -22.00 22.37 28.65
N LEU A 722 -22.26 22.25 27.33
CA LEU A 722 -23.52 21.75 26.82
C LEU A 722 -23.69 20.31 27.25
N SER A 723 -24.66 20.04 28.11
CA SER A 723 -24.87 18.74 28.72
C SER A 723 -26.26 18.20 28.44
N PHE A 724 -26.32 16.89 28.28
CA PHE A 724 -27.57 16.16 28.05
C PHE A 724 -27.88 15.22 29.19
N ASN A 725 -29.16 15.19 29.58
CA ASN A 725 -29.70 14.22 30.52
C ASN A 725 -30.96 13.59 29.92
N ARG A 726 -30.80 12.47 29.19
CA ARG A 726 -31.83 11.75 28.46
C ARG A 726 -32.72 12.64 27.56
N SER A 727 -33.68 13.35 28.09
CA SER A 727 -34.61 14.22 27.35
C SER A 727 -34.41 15.73 27.61
N SER A 728 -33.55 16.10 28.53
CA SER A 728 -33.28 17.51 28.83
C SER A 728 -31.89 17.94 28.33
N VAL A 729 -31.81 19.23 27.98
CA VAL A 729 -30.57 19.89 27.57
C VAL A 729 -30.33 21.07 28.51
N GLN A 730 -29.11 21.18 29.02
CA GLN A 730 -28.75 22.21 30.02
C GLN A 730 -27.27 22.58 29.92
N LEU A 731 -26.88 23.62 30.62
CA LEU A 731 -25.48 23.95 30.89
C LEU A 731 -25.07 23.35 32.23
N SER A 732 -23.98 22.59 32.24
CA SER A 732 -23.52 21.86 33.43
C SER A 732 -22.02 21.65 33.40
N ASN A 733 -21.40 21.48 34.57
CA ASN A 733 -20.00 21.05 34.69
C ASN A 733 -19.88 19.51 34.78
N ASN A 734 -20.98 18.78 34.58
CA ASN A 734 -21.00 17.34 34.61
C ASN A 734 -21.42 16.81 33.24
N ASP A 735 -20.50 16.23 32.56
CA ASP A 735 -20.76 15.55 31.30
C ASP A 735 -21.43 14.20 31.56
N ASN A 736 -22.72 14.12 31.28
CA ASN A 736 -23.46 12.87 31.38
C ASN A 736 -23.42 12.02 30.11
N PHE A 737 -23.29 12.66 28.92
CA PHE A 737 -23.23 12.01 27.62
C PHE A 737 -22.37 12.81 26.65
N GLY A 738 -21.45 12.14 25.99
CA GLY A 738 -20.63 12.74 24.94
C GLY A 738 -21.47 13.14 23.73
N ILE A 739 -21.11 14.26 23.10
CA ILE A 739 -21.79 14.78 21.92
C ILE A 739 -21.10 14.22 20.66
N GLN A 740 -21.89 13.56 19.82
CA GLN A 740 -21.50 13.19 18.47
C GLN A 740 -21.88 14.32 17.52
N MET A 741 -21.01 14.65 16.58
CA MET A 741 -21.31 15.62 15.54
C MET A 741 -21.21 14.95 14.18
N LEU A 742 -22.33 14.87 13.48
CA LEU A 742 -22.41 14.27 12.17
C LEU A 742 -22.73 15.36 11.13
N GLY A 743 -21.85 15.52 10.13
CA GLY A 743 -22.05 16.47 9.05
C GLY A 743 -23.18 16.04 8.11
N SER A 744 -24.10 16.97 7.78
CA SER A 744 -25.15 16.73 6.80
C SER A 744 -24.66 17.08 5.39
N ARG A 745 -25.12 16.34 4.38
CA ARG A 745 -24.97 16.71 2.97
C ARG A 745 -25.89 17.85 2.56
N GLN A 746 -26.91 18.15 3.37
CA GLN A 746 -27.84 19.25 3.13
C GLN A 746 -27.30 20.55 3.73
N ASN A 747 -26.91 21.48 2.85
CA ASN A 747 -26.52 22.80 3.27
C ASN A 747 -27.73 23.68 3.61
N VAL A 748 -27.49 24.72 4.39
CA VAL A 748 -28.45 25.77 4.69
C VAL A 748 -28.08 27.01 3.90
N VAL A 749 -28.98 27.49 3.06
CA VAL A 749 -28.76 28.68 2.24
C VAL A 749 -29.38 29.90 2.92
N THR A 750 -28.60 30.95 3.14
CA THR A 750 -29.06 32.24 3.66
C THR A 750 -28.24 33.37 3.09
N ASN A 751 -28.87 34.43 2.62
CA ASN A 751 -28.22 35.66 2.12
C ASN A 751 -26.98 35.39 1.23
N ASP A 752 -27.13 34.56 0.23
CA ASP A 752 -26.08 34.14 -0.71
C ASP A 752 -24.96 33.27 -0.10
N PHE A 753 -25.08 32.88 1.16
CA PHE A 753 -24.17 31.95 1.82
C PHE A 753 -24.73 30.53 1.79
N ASN A 754 -23.85 29.58 1.51
CA ASN A 754 -24.15 28.16 1.52
C ASN A 754 -23.45 27.53 2.74
N LEU A 755 -24.20 27.35 3.83
CA LEU A 755 -23.65 26.98 5.12
C LEU A 755 -23.79 25.49 5.38
N LYS A 756 -22.70 24.88 5.82
CA LYS A 756 -22.67 23.47 6.20
C LYS A 756 -23.45 23.27 7.51
N SER A 757 -24.24 22.21 7.58
CA SER A 757 -25.02 21.88 8.77
C SER A 757 -24.64 20.51 9.36
N TYR A 758 -24.95 20.33 10.66
CA TYR A 758 -24.59 19.18 11.44
C TYR A 758 -25.75 18.73 12.32
N TRP A 759 -25.82 17.42 12.58
CA TRP A 759 -26.59 16.89 13.70
C TRP A 759 -25.70 16.79 14.94
N LEU A 760 -26.22 17.21 16.07
CA LEU A 760 -25.59 17.03 17.37
C LEU A 760 -26.36 15.95 18.11
N THR A 761 -25.82 14.75 18.13
CA THR A 761 -26.48 13.57 18.72
C THR A 761 -25.71 13.08 19.95
N PHE A 762 -26.38 12.31 20.78
CA PHE A 762 -25.78 11.69 21.96
C PHE A 762 -26.52 10.42 22.32
N GLU A 763 -25.82 9.48 22.91
CA GLU A 763 -26.43 8.22 23.37
C GLU A 763 -27.32 8.47 24.60
N ASN A 764 -28.43 7.78 24.67
CA ASN A 764 -29.39 7.88 25.75
C ASN A 764 -29.65 6.57 26.49
N GLY A 765 -28.83 5.53 26.22
CA GLY A 765 -28.99 4.19 26.76
C GLY A 765 -30.05 3.36 26.05
N THR A 766 -30.50 3.79 24.87
CA THR A 766 -31.39 3.06 23.97
C THR A 766 -30.72 2.86 22.60
N ASN A 767 -31.30 2.02 21.74
CA ASN A 767 -30.81 1.79 20.38
C ASN A 767 -31.04 2.98 19.41
N LYS A 768 -31.57 4.10 19.89
CA LYS A 768 -31.83 5.30 19.10
C LYS A 768 -31.28 6.50 19.86
N PRO A 769 -30.22 7.14 19.32
CA PRO A 769 -29.66 8.33 19.95
C PRO A 769 -30.69 9.45 19.98
N ASN A 770 -30.53 10.37 20.91
CA ASN A 770 -31.22 11.65 20.90
C ASN A 770 -30.42 12.71 20.17
N SER A 771 -31.09 13.71 19.63
CA SER A 771 -30.49 14.84 18.95
C SER A 771 -30.91 16.16 19.59
N LEU A 772 -29.99 17.12 19.63
CA LEU A 772 -30.32 18.51 19.96
C LEU A 772 -31.36 19.02 18.98
N THR A 773 -32.51 19.45 19.48
CA THR A 773 -33.69 19.79 18.69
C THR A 773 -34.15 21.23 19.03
N SER A 774 -34.31 22.07 18.00
CA SER A 774 -34.87 23.42 18.18
C SER A 774 -36.36 23.35 18.57
N SER A 775 -36.76 24.21 19.50
CA SER A 775 -38.15 24.37 19.93
C SER A 775 -38.47 25.87 20.04
N TYR A 776 -39.73 26.22 20.28
CA TYR A 776 -40.13 27.61 20.43
C TYR A 776 -39.34 28.29 21.59
N ASN A 777 -38.45 29.22 21.24
CA ASN A 777 -37.58 29.98 22.11
C ASN A 777 -36.54 29.15 22.93
N GLY A 778 -36.28 27.89 22.57
CA GLY A 778 -35.31 27.08 23.30
C GLY A 778 -34.90 25.84 22.57
N VAL A 779 -34.31 24.91 23.29
CA VAL A 779 -33.86 23.61 22.81
C VAL A 779 -34.33 22.47 23.69
N THR A 780 -34.46 21.32 23.10
CA THR A 780 -34.82 20.06 23.81
C THR A 780 -34.00 18.90 23.21
N ALA A 781 -34.03 17.76 23.85
CA ALA A 781 -33.51 16.51 23.27
C ALA A 781 -34.67 15.65 22.83
N SER A 782 -34.68 15.26 21.57
CA SER A 782 -35.64 14.33 21.00
C SER A 782 -34.93 13.22 20.23
N VAL A 783 -35.64 12.11 20.00
CA VAL A 783 -35.08 10.99 19.21
C VAL A 783 -34.58 11.50 17.89
N PHE A 784 -33.37 11.09 17.52
CA PHE A 784 -32.74 11.46 16.25
C PHE A 784 -33.59 10.99 15.07
N ASP A 785 -33.95 11.92 14.21
CA ASP A 785 -34.77 11.68 13.02
C ASP A 785 -34.29 12.59 11.89
N HIS A 786 -33.50 12.05 11.02
CA HIS A 786 -32.93 12.81 9.89
C HIS A 786 -33.89 12.99 8.72
N GLN A 787 -35.08 12.41 8.74
CA GLN A 787 -36.11 12.56 7.69
C GLN A 787 -37.21 13.59 8.04
N ASN A 788 -37.89 13.38 9.17
CA ASN A 788 -39.11 14.11 9.46
C ASN A 788 -38.93 15.42 10.24
N SER A 789 -37.82 15.55 10.97
CA SER A 789 -37.49 16.74 11.75
C SER A 789 -36.14 17.33 11.35
N ALA A 790 -35.74 17.10 10.11
CA ALA A 790 -34.36 17.38 9.66
C ALA A 790 -33.92 18.83 9.91
N SER A 791 -34.77 19.83 9.66
CA SER A 791 -34.41 21.23 9.91
C SER A 791 -34.27 21.56 11.39
N LYS A 792 -35.15 21.04 12.24
CA LYS A 792 -35.13 21.29 13.68
C LYS A 792 -34.00 20.62 14.41
N GLN A 793 -33.44 19.55 13.88
CA GLN A 793 -32.32 18.82 14.47
C GLN A 793 -30.97 19.13 13.83
N ARG A 794 -30.95 19.96 12.79
CA ARG A 794 -29.70 20.41 12.17
C ARG A 794 -29.25 21.76 12.68
N TRP A 795 -27.95 21.92 12.82
CA TRP A 795 -27.30 23.09 13.39
C TRP A 795 -26.19 23.55 12.46
N VAL A 796 -26.10 24.84 12.25
CA VAL A 796 -24.98 25.49 11.56
C VAL A 796 -24.01 26.00 12.62
N ILE A 797 -22.74 25.66 12.48
CA ILE A 797 -21.69 26.07 13.40
C ILE A 797 -20.73 26.97 12.65
N LEU A 798 -20.66 28.23 13.03
CA LEU A 798 -19.87 29.26 12.40
C LEU A 798 -18.73 29.70 13.32
N SER A 799 -17.55 29.87 12.75
CA SER A 799 -16.44 30.54 13.42
C SER A 799 -16.77 32.04 13.63
N ARG A 800 -16.06 32.68 14.55
CA ARG A 800 -16.18 34.14 14.77
C ARG A 800 -15.90 34.93 13.47
N GLN A 801 -14.98 34.44 12.67
CA GLN A 801 -14.64 35.08 11.39
C GLN A 801 -15.79 34.97 10.36
N GLU A 802 -16.45 33.81 10.27
CA GLU A 802 -17.62 33.63 9.40
C GLU A 802 -18.79 34.53 9.86
N VAL A 803 -19.00 34.67 11.17
CA VAL A 803 -20.03 35.60 11.70
C VAL A 803 -19.67 37.05 11.40
N LYS A 804 -18.41 37.48 11.50
CA LYS A 804 -17.95 38.80 11.06
C LYS A 804 -18.23 39.04 9.59
N ALA A 805 -18.01 38.04 8.75
CA ALA A 805 -18.31 38.12 7.32
C ALA A 805 -19.82 38.33 7.05
N LEU A 806 -20.68 37.58 7.75
CA LEU A 806 -22.14 37.71 7.66
C LEU A 806 -22.65 39.06 8.21
N ALA A 807 -21.99 39.62 9.20
CA ALA A 807 -22.31 40.94 9.77
C ALA A 807 -21.97 42.09 8.84
N GLY A 808 -21.25 41.86 7.75
CA GLY A 808 -20.69 42.94 6.93
C GLY A 808 -19.64 43.76 7.69
N ASP A 809 -19.18 43.25 8.82
CA ASP A 809 -18.26 43.91 9.77
C ASP A 809 -16.79 43.50 9.49
N LEU A 810 -16.47 43.27 8.26
CA LEU A 810 -15.09 43.28 7.80
C LEU A 810 -14.65 44.73 7.65
N SER A 811 -14.66 45.47 8.77
CA SER A 811 -14.14 46.82 8.80
C SER A 811 -12.63 46.77 8.65
N GLU A 812 -12.15 47.63 7.76
CA GLU A 812 -10.82 47.76 7.20
C GLU A 812 -9.74 48.16 8.22
N THR A 813 -9.96 48.08 9.52
CA THR A 813 -8.99 48.53 10.52
C THR A 813 -8.89 47.58 11.71
N GLU A 814 -8.39 46.41 11.49
CA GLU A 814 -7.49 45.85 12.49
C GLU A 814 -6.09 46.29 12.09
N ASN A 815 -5.43 47.08 12.98
CA ASN A 815 -4.05 47.50 12.80
C ASN A 815 -3.18 46.29 12.57
N TYR A 816 -2.73 46.10 11.34
CA TYR A 816 -1.73 45.12 11.00
C TYR A 816 -0.42 45.57 11.64
N ASP A 817 0.01 44.87 12.67
CA ASP A 817 1.35 44.95 13.19
C ASP A 817 2.27 44.36 12.09
N ALA A 818 2.90 45.22 11.32
CA ALA A 818 3.69 44.86 10.14
C ALA A 818 4.87 43.93 10.46
N ASP A 819 5.25 43.83 11.74
CA ASP A 819 6.34 42.97 12.20
C ASP A 819 5.89 41.53 12.59
N ASN A 820 4.58 41.25 12.61
CA ASN A 820 4.04 39.93 12.97
C ASN A 820 3.26 39.24 11.84
N SER A 821 3.46 39.65 10.57
CA SER A 821 2.73 39.04 9.46
C SER A 821 3.27 37.64 9.14
N SER A 822 2.43 36.64 9.25
CA SER A 822 2.65 35.26 8.77
C SER A 822 2.67 35.13 7.24
N LEU A 823 2.81 36.24 6.54
CA LEU A 823 2.81 36.29 5.08
C LEU A 823 4.17 36.54 4.49
N ILE A 824 4.59 35.68 3.57
CA ILE A 824 5.70 35.87 2.67
C ILE A 824 5.12 36.39 1.34
N ILE A 825 5.50 37.61 0.92
CA ILE A 825 4.95 38.28 -0.25
C ILE A 825 6.11 38.66 -1.16
N TYR A 826 6.07 38.24 -2.41
CA TYR A 826 7.09 38.56 -3.41
C TYR A 826 6.51 38.60 -4.83
N SER A 827 7.19 39.29 -5.71
CA SER A 827 6.82 39.39 -7.12
C SER A 827 7.42 38.23 -7.91
N VAL A 828 6.66 37.71 -8.84
CA VAL A 828 7.08 36.77 -9.89
C VAL A 828 6.82 37.43 -11.26
N ASN A 829 7.31 36.81 -12.34
CA ASN A 829 6.99 37.32 -13.69
C ASN A 829 5.48 37.36 -13.90
N GLU A 830 4.95 38.54 -14.13
CA GLU A 830 3.53 38.81 -14.37
C GLU A 830 2.60 38.50 -13.19
N GLY A 831 3.08 38.58 -11.94
CA GLY A 831 2.21 38.35 -10.79
C GLY A 831 2.79 38.65 -9.44
N ILE A 832 1.94 38.50 -8.41
CA ILE A 832 2.30 38.59 -6.99
C ILE A 832 2.05 37.25 -6.35
N THR A 833 3.08 36.68 -5.75
CA THR A 833 2.93 35.47 -4.93
C THR A 833 2.76 35.87 -3.47
N VAL A 834 1.75 35.33 -2.84
CA VAL A 834 1.47 35.46 -1.42
C VAL A 834 1.50 34.05 -0.83
N GLU A 835 2.24 33.90 0.26
CA GLU A 835 2.39 32.63 0.97
C GLU A 835 2.08 32.88 2.46
N SER A 836 1.13 32.14 3.01
CA SER A 836 0.76 32.22 4.42
C SER A 836 1.46 31.09 5.20
N THR A 837 2.14 31.39 6.31
CA THR A 837 2.91 30.40 7.08
C THR A 837 2.07 29.76 8.19
N ASP A 838 1.49 30.54 9.11
CA ASP A 838 1.05 30.02 10.41
C ASP A 838 -0.45 30.15 10.65
N LYS A 839 -1.13 31.06 10.00
CA LYS A 839 -2.57 31.31 10.19
C LYS A 839 -3.25 31.72 8.90
N GLY A 840 -4.54 31.38 8.80
CA GLY A 840 -5.37 31.88 7.72
C GLY A 840 -5.69 33.37 7.88
N GLU A 841 -5.62 34.11 6.78
CA GLU A 841 -5.94 35.54 6.78
C GLU A 841 -6.49 36.01 5.46
N TRP A 842 -7.16 37.19 5.49
CA TRP A 842 -7.61 37.84 4.29
C TRP A 842 -6.47 38.54 3.57
N ILE A 843 -6.34 38.30 2.28
CA ILE A 843 -5.38 38.97 1.42
C ILE A 843 -6.08 40.07 0.63
N HIS A 844 -5.59 41.29 0.76
CA HIS A 844 -6.01 42.42 0.02
C HIS A 844 -4.88 42.93 -0.85
N ILE A 845 -5.09 43.00 -2.14
CA ILE A 845 -4.14 43.53 -3.11
C ILE A 845 -4.72 44.82 -3.67
N TYR A 846 -4.04 45.91 -3.45
CA TYR A 846 -4.39 47.25 -3.97
C TYR A 846 -3.39 47.70 -5.01
N ASP A 847 -3.85 48.47 -6.00
CA ASP A 847 -2.96 49.27 -6.82
C ASP A 847 -2.53 50.53 -6.05
N ILE A 848 -1.56 51.30 -6.61
CA ILE A 848 -1.05 52.55 -5.98
C ILE A 848 -2.12 53.65 -5.82
N SER A 849 -3.26 53.53 -6.48
CA SER A 849 -4.40 54.46 -6.32
C SER A 849 -5.31 54.08 -5.15
N GLY A 850 -5.04 52.97 -4.47
CA GLY A 850 -5.84 52.42 -3.37
C GLY A 850 -7.05 51.59 -3.83
N ARG A 851 -7.16 51.30 -5.13
CA ARG A 851 -8.23 50.48 -5.67
C ARG A 851 -7.90 48.97 -5.42
N ILE A 852 -8.88 48.21 -4.94
CA ILE A 852 -8.76 46.77 -4.77
C ILE A 852 -8.61 46.09 -6.14
N VAL A 853 -7.49 45.41 -6.34
CA VAL A 853 -7.19 44.57 -7.50
C VAL A 853 -7.68 43.15 -7.28
N LYS A 854 -7.46 42.59 -6.08
CA LYS A 854 -7.89 41.26 -5.69
C LYS A 854 -8.10 41.20 -4.18
N LYS A 855 -9.13 40.46 -3.78
CA LYS A 855 -9.39 40.12 -2.38
C LYS A 855 -9.76 38.64 -2.29
N PHE A 856 -9.12 37.88 -1.37
CA PHE A 856 -9.41 36.49 -1.14
C PHE A 856 -8.91 36.08 0.24
N TYR A 857 -9.52 35.05 0.79
CA TYR A 857 -9.06 34.46 2.03
C TYR A 857 -8.02 33.37 1.74
N MET A 858 -6.90 33.40 2.46
CA MET A 858 -5.84 32.40 2.42
C MET A 858 -5.83 31.62 3.73
N GLN A 859 -5.88 30.32 3.65
CA GLN A 859 -5.63 29.45 4.82
C GLN A 859 -4.13 29.39 5.12
N ALA A 860 -3.78 29.04 6.36
CA ALA A 860 -2.41 28.81 6.76
C ALA A 860 -1.71 27.81 5.82
N GLY A 861 -0.46 28.09 5.45
CA GLY A 861 0.34 27.28 4.54
C GLY A 861 -0.05 27.32 3.07
N MET A 862 -0.98 28.20 2.68
CA MET A 862 -1.30 28.37 1.26
C MET A 862 -0.30 29.30 0.58
N LYS A 863 -0.03 28.99 -0.68
CA LYS A 863 0.70 29.84 -1.61
C LYS A 863 -0.21 30.15 -2.81
N VAL A 864 -0.43 31.40 -3.10
CA VAL A 864 -1.28 31.83 -4.20
C VAL A 864 -0.51 32.81 -5.05
N CYS A 865 -0.42 32.53 -6.35
CA CYS A 865 0.06 33.52 -7.34
C CYS A 865 -1.13 34.24 -7.94
N VAL A 866 -1.14 35.55 -7.79
CA VAL A 866 -2.17 36.44 -8.36
C VAL A 866 -1.59 37.09 -9.59
N PRO A 867 -2.07 36.80 -10.80
CA PRO A 867 -1.62 37.47 -12.00
C PRO A 867 -2.04 38.92 -11.95
N VAL A 868 -1.08 39.79 -12.12
CA VAL A 868 -1.29 41.24 -12.20
C VAL A 868 -0.33 41.84 -13.24
N ASN A 869 -0.71 42.96 -13.84
CA ASN A 869 0.16 43.68 -14.77
C ASN A 869 1.40 44.26 -14.07
N ARG A 870 2.39 44.65 -14.87
CA ARG A 870 3.56 45.37 -14.34
C ARG A 870 3.13 46.62 -13.59
N GLY A 871 3.65 46.78 -12.39
CA GLY A 871 3.25 47.93 -11.55
C GLY A 871 3.65 47.77 -10.10
N VAL A 872 3.26 48.72 -9.29
CA VAL A 872 3.44 48.69 -7.84
C VAL A 872 2.11 48.37 -7.18
N TYR A 873 2.12 47.48 -6.24
CA TYR A 873 0.93 47.00 -5.52
C TYR A 873 1.19 47.02 -4.01
N ILE A 874 0.11 47.13 -3.26
CA ILE A 874 0.13 47.02 -1.79
C ILE A 874 -0.66 45.75 -1.43
N VAL A 875 0.01 44.80 -0.78
CA VAL A 875 -0.56 43.53 -0.33
C VAL A 875 -0.52 43.48 1.19
N ASN A 876 -1.68 43.54 1.85
CA ASN A 876 -1.77 43.58 3.32
C ASN A 876 -0.75 44.57 3.93
N GLY A 877 -0.65 45.78 3.41
CA GLY A 877 0.27 46.83 3.87
C GLY A 877 1.72 46.70 3.37
N LYS A 878 2.11 45.63 2.72
CA LYS A 878 3.47 45.47 2.14
C LYS A 878 3.48 45.87 0.67
N MET A 879 4.45 46.68 0.28
CA MET A 879 4.64 47.13 -1.09
C MET A 879 5.38 46.08 -1.93
N VAL A 880 4.83 45.72 -3.09
CA VAL A 880 5.39 44.74 -4.04
C VAL A 880 5.47 45.36 -5.43
N MET A 881 6.63 45.28 -6.05
CA MET A 881 6.84 45.74 -7.43
C MET A 881 6.86 44.53 -8.37
N VAL A 882 5.94 44.48 -9.33
CA VAL A 882 5.90 43.48 -10.41
C VAL A 882 6.56 44.10 -11.65
N LYS A 883 7.66 43.50 -12.09
CA LYS A 883 8.51 43.94 -13.20
C LYS A 883 8.08 43.41 -14.56
#